data_36d928bcf64be6175af9ed368fb1c31e
#
_entry.id   36d928bcf64be6175af9ed368fb1c31e
#
_cell.length_a   1.000
_cell.length_b   1.000
_cell.length_c   1.000
_cell.angle_alpha   90.00
_cell.angle_beta   90.00
_cell.angle_gamma   90.00
#
_symmetry.space_group_name_H-M   'P 1'
#
loop_
_entity.id
_entity.type
_entity.pdbx_description
1 polymer ?
#
loop_
_entity_poly.entity_id
_entity_poly.type
_entity_poly.pdbx_seq_one_letter_code
_entity_poly.pdbx_strand_id
1 'polypeptide(L)'
;MNKRSMRILGFYQVQNMLVRLAPSRLSKEIARRLRPVNDGDVIEKNLTDTEEAVRCMQTETSTPFGGIVDIRPSLEKAKREVTLDSHECIDIWNNLQHYGEIRSFFAERGAEYPQLAEQAEVIGDFSQLSHSFATVFDNNRQIRDNASPELMRLRSRIVELERQTKRYVNNVLQNNEYQKYFQDALVTVRNNRYVIPIKQEYRHAFPGIVHDTSASGSTLYVEPLAIVNANNDLQAARIGETKEIERIFRRLTAKVQQQYNDLYDSTKCVGQLEFAFAKAQLALKMKACRPAISKTREIRLIQARHPLIDAKHVVPNTIVIGGDYRILLITGSNTGGKTVSMKTLGLLVLMHQAGLFIPVGESSELPVFHDVFSDIGDEQDISQNLSTFSSHMKQLIYILKHCGPEDLILADELGSGTDPAEGSAIAIAILDAFYQKGSYVMVTTHYNDLKNYAYNTLGIENGHVEFDMETLKPTYKLRIGSAGSSHAFSISERLGMPRDILEKAKDLRSKAQDMDMEKVLTQLNAQAKKMDEEQAELEYRLREARKLEDDLRKEKDKVTSKRQDIIDASRRDAVDLKRNLRVEAEKIIRELKAQSKEGTDREKAKAIDKARRAIQQISLPEAEKPQRDPVDLSKLKVGQQVFVNNLDSVGTVEDIGSKQLTVSVRGMTVRVKFKDVSAPYLDELKKEQQAEKKAAAASSYRPIRTSSVTTELNIIGKTFSEALPEVERFLDQALAAGFSPVKIIHGKGSGALRRQIHAFLDDQPFVKKYQLDDVEGGGAGVTLVYF
;
A
#
# COMPACT_ATOMS: atom_id res chain seq x y z
N MET A 1 6.30 22.06 10.69
CA MET A 1 5.08 21.62 11.41
C MET A 1 5.13 22.00 12.89
N ASN A 2 4.06 22.59 13.37
CA ASN A 2 3.95 23.13 14.73
C ASN A 2 3.91 22.02 15.80
N LYS A 3 4.86 22.04 16.74
CA LYS A 3 4.98 21.01 17.81
C LYS A 3 3.78 20.99 18.75
N ARG A 4 3.17 22.17 19.03
CA ARG A 4 1.98 22.30 19.87
C ARG A 4 0.81 21.59 19.21
N SER A 5 0.58 21.84 17.93
CA SER A 5 -0.50 21.20 17.17
C SER A 5 -0.32 19.67 17.12
N MET A 6 0.90 19.17 16.88
CA MET A 6 1.16 17.72 16.92
C MET A 6 0.78 17.09 18.25
N ARG A 7 1.01 17.78 19.37
CA ARG A 7 0.64 17.30 20.72
C ARG A 7 -0.86 17.32 20.94
N ILE A 8 -1.52 18.44 20.63
CA ILE A 8 -2.95 18.63 20.86
C ILE A 8 -3.78 17.69 19.98
N LEU A 9 -3.37 17.50 18.73
CA LEU A 9 -4.05 16.63 17.77
C LEU A 9 -3.78 15.12 17.98
N GLY A 10 -2.86 14.77 18.90
CA GLY A 10 -2.62 13.35 19.23
C GLY A 10 -1.62 12.65 18.32
N PHE A 11 -0.81 13.35 17.52
CA PHE A 11 0.16 12.73 16.62
C PHE A 11 1.19 11.86 17.37
N TYR A 12 1.65 12.28 18.53
CA TYR A 12 2.57 11.50 19.37
C TYR A 12 1.96 10.18 19.87
N GLN A 13 0.62 10.11 19.99
CA GLN A 13 -0.06 8.87 20.36
C GLN A 13 -0.01 7.88 19.19
N VAL A 14 -0.24 8.34 17.94
CA VAL A 14 -0.06 7.53 16.73
C VAL A 14 1.40 7.09 16.58
N GLN A 15 2.35 7.99 16.82
CA GLN A 15 3.77 7.67 16.83
C GLN A 15 4.10 6.56 17.85
N ASN A 16 3.51 6.61 19.05
CA ASN A 16 3.68 5.55 20.06
C ASN A 16 3.06 4.21 19.62
N MET A 17 1.96 4.24 18.85
CA MET A 17 1.40 3.00 18.25
C MET A 17 2.39 2.39 17.26
N LEU A 18 3.03 3.19 16.41
CA LEU A 18 4.09 2.73 15.50
C LEU A 18 5.29 2.15 16.26
N VAL A 19 5.73 2.79 17.33
CA VAL A 19 6.84 2.29 18.18
C VAL A 19 6.52 0.91 18.76
N ARG A 20 5.25 0.64 19.10
CA ARG A 20 4.83 -0.68 19.60
C ARG A 20 4.78 -1.75 18.50
N LEU A 21 4.53 -1.34 17.26
CA LEU A 21 4.48 -2.24 16.10
C LEU A 21 5.86 -2.48 15.49
N ALA A 22 6.79 -1.57 15.66
CA ALA A 22 8.16 -1.70 15.18
C ALA A 22 8.89 -2.83 15.93
N PRO A 23 9.47 -3.83 15.22
CA PRO A 23 10.04 -5.00 15.85
C PRO A 23 11.39 -4.72 16.51
N SER A 24 12.34 -4.12 15.78
CA SER A 24 13.70 -3.89 16.25
C SER A 24 13.87 -2.55 16.97
N ARG A 25 15.01 -2.39 17.66
CA ARG A 25 15.40 -1.09 18.22
C ARG A 25 15.62 -0.04 17.15
N LEU A 26 16.08 -0.44 15.97
CA LEU A 26 16.33 0.43 14.82
C LEU A 26 15.03 1.07 14.31
N SER A 27 14.06 0.25 13.98
CA SER A 27 12.75 0.70 13.49
C SER A 27 11.98 1.48 14.56
N LYS A 28 12.12 1.13 15.86
CA LYS A 28 11.57 1.95 16.97
C LYS A 28 12.19 3.34 17.06
N GLU A 29 13.48 3.46 16.81
CA GLU A 29 14.17 4.76 16.80
C GLU A 29 13.66 5.63 15.65
N ILE A 30 13.49 5.06 14.44
CA ILE A 30 12.91 5.75 13.29
C ILE A 30 11.48 6.20 13.60
N ALA A 31 10.66 5.31 14.16
CA ALA A 31 9.28 5.62 14.55
C ALA A 31 9.22 6.79 15.56
N ARG A 32 10.13 6.84 16.55
CA ARG A 32 10.20 7.97 17.52
C ARG A 32 10.63 9.29 16.90
N ARG A 33 11.35 9.25 15.78
CA ARG A 33 11.81 10.44 15.06
C ARG A 33 10.88 10.86 13.93
N LEU A 34 9.82 10.10 13.66
CA LEU A 34 8.85 10.41 12.61
C LEU A 34 8.28 11.83 12.82
N ARG A 35 8.24 12.61 11.75
CA ARG A 35 7.65 13.95 11.71
C ARG A 35 6.90 14.14 10.40
N PRO A 36 5.79 14.86 10.41
CA PRO A 36 5.15 15.30 9.18
C PRO A 36 6.10 16.22 8.40
N VAL A 37 6.13 16.06 7.10
CA VAL A 37 6.92 16.89 6.16
C VAL A 37 5.99 17.67 5.25
N ASN A 38 6.50 18.70 4.59
CA ASN A 38 5.76 19.56 3.65
C ASN A 38 6.28 19.45 2.21
N ASP A 39 7.01 18.42 1.91
CA ASP A 39 7.52 18.09 0.59
C ASP A 39 6.65 16.97 -0.02
N GLY A 40 5.93 17.28 -1.11
CA GLY A 40 5.00 16.36 -1.76
C GLY A 40 5.68 15.09 -2.29
N ASP A 41 6.88 15.20 -2.85
CA ASP A 41 7.61 14.07 -3.41
C ASP A 41 8.07 13.11 -2.29
N VAL A 42 8.51 13.67 -1.16
CA VAL A 42 8.88 12.86 0.02
C VAL A 42 7.65 12.16 0.62
N ILE A 43 6.50 12.85 0.67
CA ILE A 43 5.24 12.26 1.14
C ILE A 43 4.84 11.11 0.23
N GLU A 44 4.83 11.34 -1.09
CA GLU A 44 4.45 10.35 -2.10
C GLU A 44 5.35 9.11 -2.02
N LYS A 45 6.66 9.31 -1.91
CA LYS A 45 7.63 8.24 -1.70
C LYS A 45 7.31 7.42 -0.45
N ASN A 46 7.09 8.09 0.68
CA ASN A 46 6.78 7.43 1.95
C ASN A 46 5.44 6.69 1.94
N LEU A 47 4.44 7.19 1.20
CA LEU A 47 3.15 6.53 1.00
C LEU A 47 3.30 5.30 0.11
N THR A 48 4.13 5.37 -0.93
CA THR A 48 4.42 4.23 -1.81
C THR A 48 5.15 3.11 -1.07
N ASP A 49 6.16 3.45 -0.23
CA ASP A 49 6.79 2.47 0.67
C ASP A 49 5.76 1.74 1.54
N THR A 50 4.80 2.50 2.08
CA THR A 50 3.74 1.94 2.92
C THR A 50 2.79 1.06 2.11
N GLU A 51 2.44 1.46 0.89
CA GLU A 51 1.56 0.71 -0.02
C GLU A 51 2.17 -0.62 -0.44
N GLU A 52 3.43 -0.61 -0.86
CA GLU A 52 4.15 -1.82 -1.21
C GLU A 52 4.27 -2.78 -0.02
N ALA A 53 4.56 -2.24 1.18
CA ALA A 53 4.60 -3.04 2.40
C ALA A 53 3.23 -3.60 2.79
N VAL A 54 2.12 -2.86 2.62
CA VAL A 54 0.75 -3.36 2.82
C VAL A 54 0.44 -4.47 1.84
N ARG A 55 0.73 -4.28 0.57
CA ARG A 55 0.51 -5.29 -0.49
C ARG A 55 1.34 -6.54 -0.21
N CYS A 56 2.62 -6.39 0.15
CA CYS A 56 3.48 -7.51 0.53
C CYS A 56 2.91 -8.31 1.71
N MET A 57 2.43 -7.65 2.76
CA MET A 57 1.81 -8.31 3.91
C MET A 57 0.48 -9.00 3.61
N GLN A 58 -0.21 -8.62 2.53
CA GLN A 58 -1.47 -9.24 2.11
C GLN A 58 -1.27 -10.41 1.16
N THR A 59 -0.20 -10.41 0.36
CA THR A 59 0.07 -11.41 -0.67
C THR A 59 1.03 -12.49 -0.22
N GLU A 60 2.05 -12.13 0.58
CA GLU A 60 3.08 -13.05 1.03
C GLU A 60 2.67 -13.77 2.32
N THR A 61 2.99 -15.07 2.41
CA THR A 61 2.73 -15.88 3.60
C THR A 61 3.60 -15.50 4.78
N SER A 62 4.80 -15.00 4.53
CA SER A 62 5.75 -14.52 5.56
C SER A 62 6.64 -13.43 5.00
N THR A 63 7.04 -12.51 5.86
CA THR A 63 8.00 -11.45 5.54
C THR A 63 9.35 -11.77 6.18
N PRO A 64 10.48 -11.40 5.54
CA PRO A 64 11.81 -11.80 6.01
C PRO A 64 12.31 -10.97 7.20
N PHE A 65 11.41 -10.40 7.98
CA PHE A 65 11.72 -9.56 9.14
C PHE A 65 11.46 -10.31 10.43
N GLY A 66 12.52 -10.55 11.21
CA GLY A 66 12.46 -11.19 12.53
C GLY A 66 13.85 -11.43 13.07
N GLY A 67 14.06 -11.26 14.36
CA GLY A 67 15.33 -11.54 15.01
C GLY A 67 16.47 -10.55 14.73
N ILE A 68 16.20 -9.43 14.08
CA ILE A 68 17.19 -8.40 13.75
C ILE A 68 17.54 -7.60 15.02
N VAL A 69 18.82 -7.50 15.31
CA VAL A 69 19.37 -6.80 16.46
C VAL A 69 20.09 -5.52 16.03
N ASP A 70 20.09 -4.50 16.88
CA ASP A 70 20.87 -3.28 16.63
C ASP A 70 22.36 -3.54 16.89
N ILE A 71 23.09 -3.83 15.82
CA ILE A 71 24.53 -4.10 15.88
C ILE A 71 25.41 -2.85 15.77
N ARG A 72 24.82 -1.64 15.60
CA ARG A 72 25.59 -0.40 15.48
C ARG A 72 26.58 -0.18 16.62
N PRO A 73 26.25 -0.46 17.91
CA PRO A 73 27.24 -0.36 19.00
C PRO A 73 28.42 -1.29 18.80
N SER A 74 28.20 -2.52 18.34
CA SER A 74 29.26 -3.49 18.07
C SER A 74 30.11 -3.09 16.86
N LEU A 75 29.49 -2.54 15.82
CA LEU A 75 30.21 -1.97 14.67
C LEU A 75 31.10 -0.80 15.09
N GLU A 76 30.64 0.09 15.96
CA GLU A 76 31.43 1.20 16.49
C GLU A 76 32.62 0.72 17.35
N LYS A 77 32.46 -0.37 18.13
CA LYS A 77 33.56 -1.02 18.83
C LYS A 77 34.60 -1.57 17.84
N ALA A 78 34.15 -2.31 16.82
CA ALA A 78 35.02 -2.85 15.79
C ALA A 78 35.78 -1.76 15.05
N LYS A 79 35.13 -0.62 14.73
CA LYS A 79 35.78 0.55 14.11
C LYS A 79 36.92 1.11 14.95
N ARG A 80 36.77 1.07 16.27
CA ARG A 80 37.81 1.53 17.24
C ARG A 80 38.84 0.44 17.58
N GLU A 81 38.84 -0.67 16.84
CA GLU A 81 39.75 -1.82 17.06
C GLU A 81 39.57 -2.52 18.41
N VAL A 82 38.41 -2.30 19.07
CA VAL A 82 38.06 -3.02 20.30
C VAL A 82 37.49 -4.38 19.90
N THR A 83 38.12 -5.46 20.43
CA THR A 83 37.73 -6.85 20.15
C THR A 83 36.29 -7.08 20.58
N LEU A 84 35.46 -7.61 19.67
CA LEU A 84 34.11 -8.03 19.92
C LEU A 84 34.06 -9.29 20.77
N ASP A 85 33.10 -9.39 21.64
CA ASP A 85 32.83 -10.59 22.41
C ASP A 85 32.00 -11.63 21.65
N SER A 86 31.76 -12.80 22.27
CA SER A 86 31.01 -13.88 21.64
C SER A 86 29.58 -13.48 21.28
N HIS A 87 28.90 -12.76 22.17
CA HIS A 87 27.50 -12.33 21.92
C HIS A 87 27.41 -11.33 20.78
N GLU A 88 28.31 -10.35 20.76
CA GLU A 88 28.38 -9.35 19.69
C GLU A 88 28.69 -9.99 18.34
N CYS A 89 29.59 -10.99 18.32
CA CYS A 89 29.87 -11.76 17.12
C CYS A 89 28.67 -12.56 16.62
N ILE A 90 27.92 -13.18 17.54
CA ILE A 90 26.72 -13.94 17.22
C ILE A 90 25.60 -13.02 16.70
N ASP A 91 25.41 -11.86 17.32
CA ASP A 91 24.41 -10.87 16.89
C ASP A 91 24.69 -10.37 15.47
N ILE A 92 25.98 -10.06 15.19
CA ILE A 92 26.40 -9.69 13.84
C ILE A 92 26.13 -10.83 12.87
N TRP A 93 26.54 -12.06 13.19
CA TRP A 93 26.32 -13.20 12.29
C TRP A 93 24.84 -13.46 12.01
N ASN A 94 23.97 -13.39 13.02
CA ASN A 94 22.53 -13.48 12.84
C ASN A 94 22.00 -12.42 11.87
N ASN A 95 22.43 -11.17 12.07
CA ASN A 95 22.02 -10.08 11.16
C ASN A 95 22.49 -10.30 9.72
N LEU A 96 23.73 -10.83 9.52
CA LEU A 96 24.23 -11.12 8.17
C LEU A 96 23.37 -12.16 7.43
N GLN A 97 22.83 -13.15 8.15
CA GLN A 97 21.93 -14.14 7.58
C GLN A 97 20.61 -13.48 7.16
N HIS A 98 20.01 -12.68 8.05
CA HIS A 98 18.77 -11.94 7.72
C HIS A 98 18.96 -10.92 6.60
N TYR A 99 20.12 -10.26 6.51
CA TYR A 99 20.42 -9.35 5.40
C TYR A 99 20.42 -10.06 4.05
N GLY A 100 20.99 -11.27 4.00
CA GLY A 100 20.96 -12.12 2.82
C GLY A 100 19.55 -12.54 2.46
N GLU A 101 18.74 -12.92 3.44
CA GLU A 101 17.33 -13.30 3.25
C GLU A 101 16.48 -12.12 2.74
N ILE A 102 16.62 -10.93 3.34
CA ILE A 102 15.91 -9.72 2.94
C ILE A 102 16.28 -9.32 1.50
N ARG A 103 17.58 -9.30 1.22
CA ARG A 103 18.08 -8.96 -0.12
C ARG A 103 17.54 -9.92 -1.19
N SER A 104 17.61 -11.23 -0.94
CA SER A 104 17.08 -12.24 -1.86
C SER A 104 15.57 -12.12 -2.04
N PHE A 105 14.83 -11.91 -0.95
CA PHE A 105 13.38 -11.75 -0.96
C PHE A 105 12.94 -10.62 -1.91
N PHE A 106 13.55 -9.44 -1.78
CA PHE A 106 13.21 -8.30 -2.62
C PHE A 106 13.79 -8.39 -4.04
N ALA A 107 14.95 -9.00 -4.22
CA ALA A 107 15.52 -9.23 -5.55
C ALA A 107 14.63 -10.13 -6.42
N GLU A 108 14.00 -11.17 -5.84
CA GLU A 108 13.07 -12.05 -6.54
C GLU A 108 11.73 -11.36 -6.87
N ARG A 109 11.34 -10.35 -6.10
CA ARG A 109 10.03 -9.66 -6.16
C ARG A 109 10.11 -8.19 -6.57
N GLY A 110 11.22 -7.78 -7.17
CA GLY A 110 11.45 -6.39 -7.56
C GLY A 110 10.40 -5.81 -8.50
N ALA A 111 9.77 -6.64 -9.34
CA ALA A 111 8.67 -6.21 -10.20
C ALA A 111 7.37 -5.91 -9.44
N GLU A 112 7.15 -6.56 -8.29
CA GLU A 112 5.96 -6.39 -7.46
C GLU A 112 6.10 -5.26 -6.43
N TYR A 113 7.32 -5.09 -5.89
CA TYR A 113 7.66 -4.11 -4.84
C TYR A 113 8.89 -3.29 -5.24
N PRO A 114 8.82 -2.49 -6.34
CA PRO A 114 10.00 -1.86 -6.94
C PRO A 114 10.70 -0.89 -6.00
N GLN A 115 9.96 -0.10 -5.19
CA GLN A 115 10.54 0.90 -4.31
C GLN A 115 11.22 0.28 -3.07
N LEU A 116 10.62 -0.77 -2.50
CA LEU A 116 11.23 -1.52 -1.40
C LEU A 116 12.43 -2.34 -1.89
N ALA A 117 12.37 -2.86 -3.12
CA ALA A 117 13.48 -3.56 -3.74
C ALA A 117 14.67 -2.62 -4.00
N GLU A 118 14.45 -1.42 -4.54
CA GLU A 118 15.48 -0.39 -4.70
C GLU A 118 16.14 -0.04 -3.36
N GLN A 119 15.35 0.08 -2.30
CA GLN A 119 15.92 0.28 -0.95
C GLN A 119 16.74 -0.92 -0.51
N ALA A 120 16.27 -2.15 -0.75
CA ALA A 120 16.97 -3.37 -0.35
C ALA A 120 18.28 -3.60 -1.11
N GLU A 121 18.49 -2.98 -2.28
CA GLU A 121 19.76 -3.02 -3.02
C GLU A 121 20.92 -2.40 -2.24
N VAL A 122 20.65 -1.49 -1.30
CA VAL A 122 21.66 -0.90 -0.41
C VAL A 122 22.25 -1.96 0.54
N ILE A 123 21.56 -3.08 0.76
CA ILE A 123 22.03 -4.17 1.61
C ILE A 123 23.17 -4.90 0.89
N GLY A 124 24.37 -4.83 1.47
CA GLY A 124 25.56 -5.46 0.94
C GLY A 124 25.50 -6.99 0.88
N ASP A 125 26.35 -7.58 0.04
CA ASP A 125 26.57 -9.02 0.07
C ASP A 125 27.64 -9.38 1.09
N PHE A 126 27.21 -9.99 2.17
CA PHE A 126 28.07 -10.41 3.30
C PHE A 126 28.29 -11.92 3.36
N SER A 127 28.09 -12.63 2.24
CA SER A 127 28.23 -14.09 2.19
C SER A 127 29.61 -14.58 2.67
N GLN A 128 30.69 -13.91 2.26
CA GLN A 128 32.05 -14.23 2.68
C GLN A 128 32.28 -13.96 4.17
N LEU A 129 31.75 -12.84 4.68
CA LEU A 129 31.84 -12.50 6.09
C LEU A 129 31.01 -13.51 6.93
N SER A 130 29.80 -13.80 6.53
CA SER A 130 28.94 -14.81 7.16
C SER A 130 29.59 -16.18 7.18
N HIS A 131 30.24 -16.61 6.09
CA HIS A 131 31.02 -17.83 6.05
C HIS A 131 32.18 -17.83 7.09
N SER A 132 32.83 -16.67 7.26
CA SER A 132 33.88 -16.54 8.27
C SER A 132 33.40 -16.78 9.70
N PHE A 133 32.17 -16.34 10.02
CA PHE A 133 31.53 -16.65 11.30
C PHE A 133 31.11 -18.12 11.38
N ALA A 134 30.58 -18.70 10.31
CA ALA A 134 30.17 -20.09 10.25
C ALA A 134 31.36 -21.08 10.43
N THR A 135 32.58 -20.68 10.13
CA THR A 135 33.80 -21.48 10.44
C THR A 135 34.14 -21.48 11.93
N VAL A 136 33.73 -20.42 12.65
CA VAL A 136 34.05 -20.25 14.08
C VAL A 136 32.92 -20.79 14.98
N PHE A 137 31.66 -20.53 14.61
CA PHE A 137 30.50 -20.95 15.41
C PHE A 137 29.78 -22.14 14.77
N ASP A 138 29.19 -22.97 15.63
CA ASP A 138 28.30 -24.05 15.22
C ASP A 138 26.82 -23.58 15.15
N ASN A 139 25.92 -24.54 14.86
CA ASN A 139 24.48 -24.25 14.81
C ASN A 139 23.86 -23.90 16.17
N ASN A 140 24.53 -24.31 17.26
CA ASN A 140 24.14 -24.00 18.64
C ASN A 140 24.75 -22.69 19.14
N ARG A 141 25.40 -21.93 18.26
CA ARG A 141 26.10 -20.68 18.58
C ARG A 141 27.27 -20.86 19.55
N GLN A 142 27.85 -22.09 19.62
CA GLN A 142 29.06 -22.38 20.38
C GLN A 142 30.28 -22.30 19.46
N ILE A 143 31.43 -21.96 20.04
CA ILE A 143 32.70 -21.93 19.30
C ILE A 143 33.09 -23.37 18.94
N ARG A 144 33.25 -23.64 17.65
CA ARG A 144 33.66 -24.94 17.14
C ARG A 144 35.04 -25.35 17.69
N ASP A 145 35.26 -26.62 17.99
CA ASP A 145 36.58 -27.12 18.42
C ASP A 145 37.62 -26.90 17.30
N ASN A 146 37.21 -26.94 16.05
CA ASN A 146 38.07 -26.77 14.90
C ASN A 146 38.05 -25.31 14.33
N ALA A 147 37.59 -24.33 15.11
CA ALA A 147 37.58 -22.91 14.71
C ALA A 147 39.01 -22.41 14.38
N SER A 148 40.03 -23.00 14.98
CA SER A 148 41.42 -22.89 14.53
C SER A 148 42.17 -24.19 14.84
N PRO A 149 43.26 -24.49 14.11
CA PRO A 149 44.10 -25.66 14.40
C PRO A 149 44.68 -25.64 15.84
N GLU A 150 45.05 -24.45 16.33
CA GLU A 150 45.55 -24.28 17.69
C GLU A 150 44.48 -24.49 18.75
N LEU A 151 43.26 -24.01 18.55
CA LEU A 151 42.15 -24.25 19.48
C LEU A 151 41.83 -25.74 19.56
N MET A 152 41.81 -26.44 18.44
CA MET A 152 41.59 -27.89 18.40
C MET A 152 42.67 -28.64 19.17
N ARG A 153 43.92 -28.25 19.00
CA ARG A 153 45.07 -28.82 19.72
C ARG A 153 44.92 -28.59 21.23
N LEU A 154 44.62 -27.35 21.64
CA LEU A 154 44.48 -27.00 23.06
C LEU A 154 43.28 -27.71 23.71
N ARG A 155 42.11 -27.78 23.09
CA ARG A 155 40.95 -28.50 23.61
C ARG A 155 41.21 -30.02 23.73
N SER A 156 41.87 -30.63 22.73
CA SER A 156 42.30 -32.04 22.82
C SER A 156 43.30 -32.24 23.95
N ARG A 157 44.22 -31.31 24.14
CA ARG A 157 45.19 -31.37 25.26
C ARG A 157 44.53 -31.21 26.63
N ILE A 158 43.56 -30.31 26.73
CA ILE A 158 42.77 -30.12 27.98
C ILE A 158 42.05 -31.42 28.34
N VAL A 159 41.34 -32.06 27.40
CA VAL A 159 40.62 -33.31 27.64
C VAL A 159 41.58 -34.42 28.12
N GLU A 160 42.76 -34.51 27.48
CA GLU A 160 43.77 -35.52 27.89
C GLU A 160 44.34 -35.22 29.28
N LEU A 161 44.67 -33.95 29.56
CA LEU A 161 45.17 -33.52 30.87
C LEU A 161 44.11 -33.72 31.97
N GLU A 162 42.85 -33.43 31.70
CA GLU A 162 41.76 -33.68 32.65
C GLU A 162 41.64 -35.19 32.96
N ARG A 163 41.72 -36.02 31.96
CA ARG A 163 41.70 -37.47 32.11
C ARG A 163 42.87 -37.98 32.94
N GLN A 164 44.07 -37.44 32.64
CA GLN A 164 45.29 -37.81 33.38
C GLN A 164 45.22 -37.35 34.86
N THR A 165 44.83 -36.09 35.08
CA THR A 165 44.67 -35.51 36.42
C THR A 165 43.67 -36.28 37.23
N LYS A 166 42.48 -36.62 36.69
CA LYS A 166 41.48 -37.46 37.38
C LYS A 166 42.03 -38.85 37.74
N ARG A 167 42.88 -39.48 36.89
CA ARG A 167 43.50 -40.74 37.20
C ARG A 167 44.49 -40.60 38.41
N TYR A 168 45.34 -39.57 38.37
CA TYR A 168 46.29 -39.34 39.49
C TYR A 168 45.55 -39.03 40.75
N VAL A 169 44.49 -38.24 40.75
CA VAL A 169 43.69 -38.00 41.98
C VAL A 169 43.05 -39.27 42.50
N ASN A 170 42.50 -40.12 41.60
CA ASN A 170 41.86 -41.37 41.96
C ASN A 170 42.90 -42.32 42.59
N ASN A 171 44.15 -42.36 42.08
CA ASN A 171 45.24 -43.14 42.65
C ASN A 171 45.56 -42.66 44.10
N VAL A 172 45.53 -41.31 44.29
CA VAL A 172 45.73 -40.77 45.67
C VAL A 172 44.56 -41.14 46.57
N LEU A 173 43.28 -41.09 46.08
CA LEU A 173 42.11 -41.51 46.87
C LEU A 173 42.09 -43.00 47.24
N GLN A 174 42.67 -43.85 46.38
CA GLN A 174 42.72 -45.28 46.60
C GLN A 174 43.93 -45.71 47.50
N ASN A 175 44.83 -44.79 47.84
CA ASN A 175 46.01 -45.14 48.73
C ASN A 175 45.52 -45.29 50.16
N ASN A 176 45.63 -46.47 50.68
CA ASN A 176 45.23 -46.86 52.06
C ASN A 176 45.88 -46.01 53.15
N GLU A 177 47.07 -45.49 52.96
CA GLU A 177 47.78 -44.65 53.95
C GLU A 177 47.07 -43.29 54.10
N TYR A 178 46.41 -42.78 53.03
CA TYR A 178 45.75 -41.43 52.99
C TYR A 178 44.28 -41.48 53.36
N GLN A 179 43.60 -42.62 53.34
CA GLN A 179 42.15 -42.75 53.57
C GLN A 179 41.65 -42.06 54.84
N LYS A 180 42.44 -42.19 55.95
CA LYS A 180 42.07 -41.56 57.21
C LYS A 180 42.07 -40.05 57.26
N TYR A 181 42.73 -39.40 56.25
CA TYR A 181 42.90 -37.99 56.18
C TYR A 181 41.70 -37.31 55.44
N PHE A 182 40.98 -38.05 54.60
CA PHE A 182 39.90 -37.51 53.79
C PHE A 182 38.68 -37.22 54.68
N GLN A 183 38.07 -36.05 54.50
CA GLN A 183 36.76 -35.72 54.97
C GLN A 183 35.70 -36.50 54.17
N ASP A 184 35.79 -36.48 52.89
CA ASP A 184 35.08 -37.29 51.92
C ASP A 184 36.07 -37.78 50.83
N ALA A 185 35.98 -39.07 50.49
CA ALA A 185 36.84 -39.66 49.46
C ALA A 185 36.34 -39.33 48.06
N LEU A 186 36.26 -38.03 47.69
CA LEU A 186 35.78 -37.51 46.42
C LEU A 186 36.70 -36.42 45.92
N VAL A 187 36.66 -36.23 44.56
CA VAL A 187 37.39 -35.17 43.88
C VAL A 187 36.46 -33.98 43.76
N THR A 188 36.95 -32.80 44.05
CA THR A 188 36.23 -31.54 43.77
C THR A 188 37.15 -30.55 43.05
N VAL A 189 36.55 -29.46 42.53
CA VAL A 189 37.30 -28.37 41.87
C VAL A 189 37.23 -27.13 42.72
N ARG A 190 38.38 -26.52 43.03
CA ARG A 190 38.50 -25.22 43.67
C ARG A 190 39.52 -24.39 42.89
N ASN A 191 39.19 -23.13 42.64
CA ASN A 191 40.07 -22.23 41.87
C ASN A 191 40.60 -22.86 40.55
N ASN A 192 39.70 -23.57 39.84
CA ASN A 192 40.01 -24.32 38.60
C ASN A 192 41.05 -25.42 38.74
N ARG A 193 41.27 -25.92 39.97
CA ARG A 193 42.18 -27.02 40.28
C ARG A 193 41.43 -28.21 40.87
N TYR A 194 41.84 -29.38 40.54
CA TYR A 194 41.35 -30.60 41.18
C TYR A 194 41.95 -30.69 42.58
N VAL A 195 41.12 -30.79 43.58
CA VAL A 195 41.49 -30.86 45.00
C VAL A 195 40.73 -32.00 45.72
N ILE A 196 41.21 -32.39 46.85
CA ILE A 196 40.59 -33.42 47.74
C ILE A 196 40.21 -32.73 49.04
N PRO A 197 38.98 -32.94 49.53
CA PRO A 197 38.57 -32.46 50.86
C PRO A 197 39.23 -33.31 52.02
N ILE A 198 40.04 -32.61 52.80
CA ILE A 198 40.79 -33.20 53.92
C ILE A 198 40.29 -32.61 55.21
N LYS A 199 40.30 -33.42 56.32
CA LYS A 199 39.95 -32.93 57.64
C LYS A 199 41.04 -31.99 58.16
N GLN A 200 40.66 -30.89 58.78
CA GLN A 200 41.56 -29.84 59.21
C GLN A 200 42.71 -30.37 60.16
N GLU A 201 42.45 -31.38 61.00
CA GLU A 201 43.38 -31.99 61.89
C GLU A 201 44.59 -32.61 61.19
N TYR A 202 44.49 -33.05 59.92
CA TYR A 202 45.55 -33.65 59.12
C TYR A 202 46.23 -32.70 58.16
N ARG A 203 46.07 -31.35 58.31
CA ARG A 203 46.71 -30.33 57.49
C ARG A 203 48.20 -30.58 57.30
N HIS A 204 48.94 -30.94 58.36
CA HIS A 204 50.41 -31.12 58.31
C HIS A 204 50.82 -32.54 57.92
N ALA A 205 49.91 -33.48 57.97
CA ALA A 205 50.20 -34.89 57.72
C ALA A 205 49.99 -35.25 56.22
N PHE A 206 49.09 -34.52 55.48
CA PHE A 206 48.88 -34.82 54.10
C PHE A 206 49.70 -33.88 53.16
N PRO A 207 50.48 -34.47 52.24
CA PRO A 207 51.37 -33.71 51.37
C PRO A 207 50.62 -33.05 50.29
N GLY A 208 50.35 -31.70 50.42
CA GLY A 208 49.61 -30.98 49.44
C GLY A 208 49.51 -29.45 49.71
N ILE A 209 48.95 -28.70 48.76
CA ILE A 209 48.74 -27.27 48.84
C ILE A 209 47.27 -26.98 49.12
N VAL A 210 47.00 -26.21 50.20
CA VAL A 210 45.64 -25.77 50.53
C VAL A 210 45.20 -24.66 49.62
N HIS A 211 44.09 -24.84 48.91
CA HIS A 211 43.50 -23.86 47.97
C HIS A 211 42.26 -23.15 48.51
N ASP A 212 41.56 -23.83 49.44
CA ASP A 212 40.33 -23.29 50.02
C ASP A 212 40.04 -23.99 51.39
N THR A 213 39.14 -23.36 52.14
CA THR A 213 38.68 -23.93 53.44
C THR A 213 37.16 -23.83 53.46
N SER A 214 36.50 -24.89 54.03
CA SER A 214 35.06 -24.86 54.20
C SER A 214 34.62 -23.71 55.13
N ALA A 215 33.39 -23.23 54.97
CA ALA A 215 32.83 -22.16 55.81
C ALA A 215 32.87 -22.46 57.32
N SER A 216 32.79 -23.71 57.71
CA SER A 216 32.92 -24.16 59.08
C SER A 216 34.38 -24.28 59.55
N GLY A 217 35.32 -24.16 58.65
CA GLY A 217 36.76 -24.39 58.96
C GLY A 217 37.17 -25.88 59.17
N SER A 218 36.23 -26.82 59.14
CA SER A 218 36.48 -28.24 59.44
C SER A 218 37.09 -29.04 58.30
N THR A 219 37.00 -28.52 57.03
CA THR A 219 37.49 -29.20 55.84
C THR A 219 38.40 -28.25 55.03
N LEU A 220 39.58 -28.79 54.69
CA LEU A 220 40.53 -28.14 53.81
C LEU A 220 40.46 -28.76 52.42
N TYR A 221 40.42 -27.92 51.41
CA TYR A 221 40.50 -28.36 50.00
C TYR A 221 41.96 -28.31 49.56
N VAL A 222 42.58 -29.52 49.54
CA VAL A 222 44.00 -29.64 49.31
C VAL A 222 44.31 -30.24 47.95
N GLU A 223 45.23 -29.61 47.23
CA GLU A 223 45.82 -30.15 46.02
C GLU A 223 46.96 -31.07 46.40
N PRO A 224 46.88 -32.39 46.19
CA PRO A 224 47.99 -33.29 46.43
C PRO A 224 49.25 -32.94 45.63
N LEU A 225 50.43 -33.03 46.22
CA LEU A 225 51.69 -32.75 45.53
C LEU A 225 51.85 -33.56 44.24
N ALA A 226 51.30 -34.76 44.21
CA ALA A 226 51.34 -35.66 43.05
C ALA A 226 50.60 -35.13 41.80
N ILE A 227 49.67 -34.18 41.99
CA ILE A 227 48.88 -33.64 40.85
C ILE A 227 49.16 -32.17 40.52
N VAL A 228 50.05 -31.53 41.31
CA VAL A 228 50.36 -30.08 41.13
C VAL A 228 50.82 -29.79 39.72
N ASN A 229 51.73 -30.59 39.16
CA ASN A 229 52.21 -30.36 37.80
C ASN A 229 51.10 -30.59 36.75
N ALA A 230 50.27 -31.62 36.92
CA ALA A 230 49.17 -31.89 36.03
C ALA A 230 48.11 -30.76 36.07
N ASN A 231 47.78 -30.24 37.26
CA ASN A 231 46.88 -29.05 37.38
C ASN A 231 47.51 -27.79 36.80
N ASN A 232 48.84 -27.59 36.94
CA ASN A 232 49.54 -26.46 36.32
C ASN A 232 49.50 -26.54 34.79
N ASP A 233 49.74 -27.73 34.23
CA ASP A 233 49.65 -27.96 32.78
C ASP A 233 48.24 -27.73 32.25
N LEU A 234 47.24 -28.22 33.01
CA LEU A 234 45.82 -28.01 32.68
C LEU A 234 45.46 -26.53 32.73
N GLN A 235 45.88 -25.80 33.72
CA GLN A 235 45.66 -24.38 33.86
C GLN A 235 46.35 -23.58 32.72
N ALA A 236 47.57 -23.96 32.40
CA ALA A 236 48.31 -23.35 31.26
C ALA A 236 47.58 -23.59 29.93
N ALA A 237 47.05 -24.81 29.71
CA ALA A 237 46.27 -25.13 28.51
C ALA A 237 44.97 -24.33 28.43
N ARG A 238 44.23 -24.17 29.53
CA ARG A 238 43.00 -23.34 29.60
C ARG A 238 43.28 -21.86 29.37
N ILE A 239 44.36 -21.32 29.94
CA ILE A 239 44.82 -19.95 29.64
C ILE A 239 45.16 -19.81 28.15
N GLY A 240 45.80 -20.82 27.56
CA GLY A 240 46.10 -20.89 26.15
C GLY A 240 44.84 -20.88 25.29
N GLU A 241 43.81 -21.67 25.67
CA GLU A 241 42.49 -21.70 25.02
C GLU A 241 41.84 -20.32 25.04
N THR A 242 41.79 -19.66 26.19
CA THR A 242 41.20 -18.31 26.33
C THR A 242 41.92 -17.31 25.38
N LYS A 243 43.24 -17.31 25.38
CA LYS A 243 44.03 -16.44 24.48
C LYS A 243 43.80 -16.75 23.02
N GLU A 244 43.62 -17.98 22.64
CA GLU A 244 43.36 -18.36 21.27
C GLU A 244 41.94 -17.93 20.83
N ILE A 245 40.94 -18.07 21.71
CA ILE A 245 39.59 -17.57 21.50
C ILE A 245 39.60 -16.03 21.29
N GLU A 246 40.35 -15.32 22.14
CA GLU A 246 40.52 -13.87 21.97
C GLU A 246 41.19 -13.54 20.64
N ARG A 247 42.14 -14.32 20.19
CA ARG A 247 42.80 -14.16 18.87
C ARG A 247 41.85 -14.41 17.73
N ILE A 248 40.95 -15.39 17.82
CA ILE A 248 39.91 -15.69 16.85
C ILE A 248 38.94 -14.51 16.77
N PHE A 249 38.47 -14.01 17.91
CA PHE A 249 37.56 -12.85 17.91
C PHE A 249 38.21 -11.59 17.38
N ARG A 250 39.48 -11.32 17.69
CA ARG A 250 40.22 -10.20 17.11
C ARG A 250 40.25 -10.29 15.60
N ARG A 251 40.46 -11.48 15.03
CA ARG A 251 40.47 -11.68 13.57
C ARG A 251 39.08 -11.49 12.96
N LEU A 252 38.00 -11.94 13.62
CA LEU A 252 36.63 -11.66 13.19
C LEU A 252 36.33 -10.17 13.26
N THR A 253 36.72 -9.51 14.35
CA THR A 253 36.55 -8.06 14.53
C THR A 253 37.23 -7.28 13.40
N ALA A 254 38.46 -7.63 13.01
CA ALA A 254 39.14 -7.00 11.91
C ALA A 254 38.42 -7.15 10.56
N LYS A 255 37.78 -8.30 10.31
CA LYS A 255 36.92 -8.50 9.12
C LYS A 255 35.66 -7.64 9.15
N VAL A 256 35.03 -7.50 10.31
CA VAL A 256 33.87 -6.63 10.52
C VAL A 256 34.28 -5.16 10.29
N GLN A 257 35.43 -4.76 10.82
CA GLN A 257 35.96 -3.41 10.64
C GLN A 257 36.19 -3.07 9.17
N GLN A 258 36.74 -3.99 8.38
CA GLN A 258 36.94 -3.79 6.94
C GLN A 258 35.66 -3.48 6.18
N GLN A 259 34.52 -4.02 6.63
CA GLN A 259 33.20 -3.82 6.01
C GLN A 259 32.29 -2.90 6.84
N TYR A 260 32.86 -2.06 7.70
CA TYR A 260 32.10 -1.22 8.62
C TYR A 260 31.02 -0.37 7.92
N ASN A 261 31.38 0.34 6.85
CA ASN A 261 30.46 1.25 6.18
C ASN A 261 29.28 0.50 5.57
N ASP A 262 29.55 -0.57 4.84
CA ASP A 262 28.52 -1.39 4.19
C ASP A 262 27.59 -2.04 5.22
N LEU A 263 28.13 -2.54 6.33
CA LEU A 263 27.38 -3.09 7.44
C LEU A 263 26.51 -2.04 8.13
N TYR A 264 27.05 -0.84 8.32
CA TYR A 264 26.35 0.26 8.98
C TYR A 264 25.18 0.78 8.12
N ASP A 265 25.42 0.95 6.82
CA ASP A 265 24.39 1.40 5.88
C ASP A 265 23.32 0.33 5.65
N SER A 266 23.71 -0.94 5.54
CA SER A 266 22.78 -2.08 5.49
C SER A 266 21.91 -2.15 6.76
N THR A 267 22.50 -1.95 7.94
CA THR A 267 21.78 -1.94 9.21
C THR A 267 20.72 -0.82 9.24
N LYS A 268 21.07 0.38 8.74
CA LYS A 268 20.10 1.49 8.62
C LYS A 268 19.00 1.19 7.64
N CYS A 269 19.35 0.67 6.47
CA CYS A 269 18.41 0.30 5.42
C CYS A 269 17.39 -0.72 5.93
N VAL A 270 17.86 -1.78 6.58
CA VAL A 270 16.97 -2.79 7.19
C VAL A 270 16.03 -2.16 8.21
N GLY A 271 16.52 -1.23 9.05
CA GLY A 271 15.67 -0.49 9.97
C GLY A 271 14.58 0.35 9.27
N GLN A 272 14.88 0.92 8.08
CA GLN A 272 13.91 1.66 7.27
C GLN A 272 12.86 0.72 6.65
N LEU A 273 13.29 -0.41 6.12
CA LEU A 273 12.38 -1.44 5.60
C LEU A 273 11.45 -1.97 6.70
N GLU A 274 11.99 -2.35 7.86
CA GLU A 274 11.16 -2.75 9.02
C GLU A 274 10.15 -1.66 9.40
N PHE A 275 10.55 -0.39 9.32
CA PHE A 275 9.65 0.72 9.64
C PHE A 275 8.54 0.86 8.59
N ALA A 276 8.80 0.62 7.29
CA ALA A 276 7.76 0.57 6.27
C ALA A 276 6.72 -0.52 6.60
N PHE A 277 7.16 -1.68 7.05
CA PHE A 277 6.26 -2.76 7.49
C PHE A 277 5.52 -2.43 8.79
N ALA A 278 6.12 -1.69 9.70
CA ALA A 278 5.41 -1.19 10.88
C ALA A 278 4.29 -0.20 10.52
N LYS A 279 4.52 0.67 9.52
CA LYS A 279 3.49 1.56 8.94
C LYS A 279 2.37 0.74 8.30
N ALA A 280 2.72 -0.29 7.54
CA ALA A 280 1.76 -1.21 6.91
C ALA A 280 0.90 -1.95 7.95
N GLN A 281 1.49 -2.47 9.03
CA GLN A 281 0.73 -3.09 10.12
C GLN A 281 -0.25 -2.11 10.76
N LEU A 282 0.18 -0.86 10.98
CA LEU A 282 -0.72 0.18 11.50
C LEU A 282 -1.87 0.45 10.56
N ALA A 283 -1.61 0.56 9.26
CA ALA A 283 -2.62 0.76 8.22
C ALA A 283 -3.66 -0.36 8.21
N LEU A 284 -3.22 -1.61 8.22
CA LEU A 284 -4.10 -2.78 8.27
C LEU A 284 -4.95 -2.82 9.55
N LYS A 285 -4.34 -2.54 10.71
CA LYS A 285 -5.02 -2.50 12.01
C LYS A 285 -6.13 -1.43 12.06
N MET A 286 -5.90 -0.27 11.44
CA MET A 286 -6.85 0.84 11.38
C MET A 286 -7.84 0.71 10.23
N LYS A 287 -7.70 -0.27 9.34
CA LYS A 287 -8.39 -0.35 8.04
C LYS A 287 -8.24 0.97 7.30
N ALA A 288 -7.02 1.45 7.22
CA ALA A 288 -6.64 2.71 6.62
C ALA A 288 -6.39 2.53 5.12
N CYS A 289 -6.69 3.57 4.34
CA CYS A 289 -6.44 3.63 2.91
C CYS A 289 -5.33 4.64 2.60
N ARG A 290 -4.69 4.49 1.44
CA ARG A 290 -3.77 5.48 0.91
C ARG A 290 -4.57 6.70 0.45
N PRO A 291 -4.38 7.90 1.04
CA PRO A 291 -4.97 9.12 0.50
C PRO A 291 -4.16 9.59 -0.70
N ALA A 292 -4.83 10.17 -1.70
CA ALA A 292 -4.16 10.82 -2.81
C ALA A 292 -3.69 12.23 -2.40
N ILE A 293 -2.60 12.71 -3.00
CA ILE A 293 -2.21 14.12 -2.89
C ILE A 293 -3.10 14.92 -3.84
N SER A 294 -3.91 15.82 -3.27
CA SER A 294 -4.87 16.62 -4.05
C SER A 294 -4.16 17.63 -4.96
N LYS A 295 -4.44 17.54 -6.25
CA LYS A 295 -3.96 18.49 -7.28
C LYS A 295 -4.76 19.79 -7.28
N THR A 296 -6.02 19.72 -6.88
CA THR A 296 -6.96 20.87 -6.84
C THR A 296 -6.84 21.63 -5.52
N ARG A 297 -5.99 21.19 -4.61
CA ARG A 297 -5.87 21.71 -3.24
C ARG A 297 -7.17 21.60 -2.44
N GLU A 298 -8.00 20.61 -2.74
CA GLU A 298 -9.20 20.29 -1.98
C GLU A 298 -8.89 19.25 -0.92
N ILE A 299 -9.37 19.46 0.30
CA ILE A 299 -9.47 18.45 1.35
C ILE A 299 -10.74 17.66 1.05
N ARG A 300 -10.63 16.40 0.75
CA ARG A 300 -11.77 15.50 0.58
C ARG A 300 -11.52 14.22 1.37
N LEU A 301 -12.07 14.15 2.55
CA LEU A 301 -11.98 12.99 3.43
C LEU A 301 -13.34 12.29 3.47
N ILE A 302 -13.44 11.13 2.86
CA ILE A 302 -14.66 10.32 2.80
C ILE A 302 -14.67 9.36 3.96
N GLN A 303 -15.75 9.38 4.77
CA GLN A 303 -15.91 8.47 5.91
C GLN A 303 -14.69 8.45 6.86
N ALA A 304 -14.13 9.62 7.13
CA ALA A 304 -13.00 9.80 8.02
C ALA A 304 -13.31 9.34 9.45
N ARG A 305 -12.44 8.52 10.01
CA ARG A 305 -12.55 8.00 11.37
C ARG A 305 -11.37 8.49 12.19
N HIS A 306 -11.63 8.83 13.45
CA HIS A 306 -10.56 9.28 14.35
C HIS A 306 -9.66 8.09 14.74
N PRO A 307 -8.34 8.13 14.46
CA PRO A 307 -7.44 6.98 14.64
C PRO A 307 -7.31 6.47 16.08
N LEU A 308 -7.57 7.33 17.06
CA LEU A 308 -7.40 7.04 18.49
C LEU A 308 -8.71 6.66 19.19
N ILE A 309 -9.83 6.64 18.47
CA ILE A 309 -11.12 6.16 18.99
C ILE A 309 -11.31 4.70 18.54
N ASP A 310 -11.84 3.88 19.46
CA ASP A 310 -12.12 2.48 19.15
C ASP A 310 -13.04 2.35 17.92
N ALA A 311 -12.71 1.42 17.04
CA ALA A 311 -13.45 1.18 15.79
C ALA A 311 -14.94 0.85 15.98
N LYS A 312 -15.34 0.38 17.18
CA LYS A 312 -16.74 0.10 17.52
C LYS A 312 -17.55 1.36 17.86
N HIS A 313 -16.88 2.44 18.27
CA HIS A 313 -17.50 3.65 18.78
C HIS A 313 -17.30 4.85 17.84
N VAL A 314 -16.32 4.77 16.94
CA VAL A 314 -16.01 5.87 16.02
C VAL A 314 -17.11 6.02 14.97
N VAL A 315 -17.62 7.23 14.81
CA VAL A 315 -18.58 7.58 13.74
C VAL A 315 -17.79 8.16 12.56
N PRO A 316 -17.93 7.56 11.36
CA PRO A 316 -17.26 8.07 10.17
C PRO A 316 -17.92 9.37 9.69
N ASN A 317 -17.11 10.39 9.37
CA ASN A 317 -17.56 11.66 8.86
C ASN A 317 -16.91 11.98 7.50
N THR A 318 -17.67 12.60 6.60
CA THR A 318 -17.12 13.15 5.36
C THR A 318 -16.83 14.62 5.57
N ILE A 319 -15.57 15.02 5.30
CA ILE A 319 -15.09 16.39 5.47
C ILE A 319 -14.58 16.88 4.12
N VAL A 320 -15.16 17.96 3.63
CA VAL A 320 -14.72 18.62 2.40
C VAL A 320 -14.40 20.07 2.72
N ILE A 321 -13.23 20.56 2.30
CA ILE A 321 -12.82 21.98 2.40
C ILE A 321 -11.91 22.25 1.20
N GLY A 322 -12.21 23.28 0.45
CA GLY A 322 -11.56 23.64 -0.81
C GLY A 322 -12.60 23.79 -1.92
N GLY A 323 -12.16 24.10 -3.13
CA GLY A 323 -13.08 24.43 -4.21
C GLY A 323 -13.81 25.75 -3.94
N ASP A 324 -15.11 25.68 -3.71
CA ASP A 324 -15.96 26.86 -3.54
C ASP A 324 -15.73 27.57 -2.19
N TYR A 325 -15.22 26.90 -1.18
CA TYR A 325 -14.97 27.48 0.15
C TYR A 325 -13.70 26.92 0.81
N ARG A 326 -13.01 27.77 1.53
CA ARG A 326 -11.80 27.40 2.30
C ARG A 326 -12.02 27.43 3.80
N ILE A 327 -13.14 27.96 4.25
CA ILE A 327 -13.49 28.07 5.66
C ILE A 327 -14.74 27.25 5.91
N LEU A 328 -14.66 26.31 6.85
CA LEU A 328 -15.79 25.52 7.33
C LEU A 328 -16.11 25.91 8.77
N LEU A 329 -17.28 26.52 8.96
CA LEU A 329 -17.80 26.93 10.26
C LEU A 329 -18.72 25.85 10.82
N ILE A 330 -18.33 25.20 11.90
CA ILE A 330 -19.12 24.11 12.50
C ILE A 330 -19.89 24.63 13.71
N THR A 331 -21.19 24.37 13.72
CA THR A 331 -22.11 24.79 14.76
C THR A 331 -22.76 23.56 15.46
N GLY A 332 -23.39 23.77 16.60
CA GLY A 332 -24.07 22.72 17.37
C GLY A 332 -23.62 22.64 18.83
N SER A 333 -24.11 21.64 19.57
CA SER A 333 -23.79 21.46 21.00
C SER A 333 -22.33 21.04 21.19
N ASN A 334 -21.73 21.41 22.35
CA ASN A 334 -20.33 21.04 22.67
C ASN A 334 -20.16 19.51 22.79
N THR A 335 -21.17 18.81 23.25
CA THR A 335 -21.19 17.34 23.36
C THR A 335 -21.38 16.63 22.02
N GLY A 336 -21.68 17.35 20.92
CA GLY A 336 -22.00 16.81 19.61
C GLY A 336 -20.80 16.24 18.82
N GLY A 337 -19.55 16.46 19.23
CA GLY A 337 -18.37 15.95 18.55
C GLY A 337 -17.69 16.96 17.59
N LYS A 338 -17.97 18.27 17.69
CA LYS A 338 -17.32 19.33 16.93
C LYS A 338 -15.80 19.25 17.04
N THR A 339 -15.28 19.27 18.28
CA THR A 339 -13.86 19.15 18.59
C THR A 339 -13.24 17.87 18.08
N VAL A 340 -13.98 16.74 18.14
CA VAL A 340 -13.52 15.46 17.62
C VAL A 340 -13.36 15.50 16.11
N SER A 341 -14.33 16.08 15.39
CA SER A 341 -14.24 16.22 13.91
C SER A 341 -13.05 17.07 13.49
N MET A 342 -12.79 18.14 14.22
CA MET A 342 -11.64 19.02 14.00
C MET A 342 -10.30 18.33 14.31
N LYS A 343 -10.21 17.60 15.45
CA LYS A 343 -9.03 16.79 15.77
C LYS A 343 -8.81 15.68 14.75
N THR A 344 -9.90 15.08 14.24
CA THR A 344 -9.82 14.07 13.18
C THR A 344 -9.16 14.64 11.94
N LEU A 345 -9.66 15.77 11.42
CA LEU A 345 -9.08 16.42 10.25
C LEU A 345 -7.58 16.71 10.46
N GLY A 346 -7.23 17.39 11.55
CA GLY A 346 -5.85 17.77 11.81
C GLY A 346 -4.91 16.59 11.98
N LEU A 347 -5.34 15.55 12.71
CA LEU A 347 -4.54 14.35 12.92
C LEU A 347 -4.33 13.58 11.62
N LEU A 348 -5.37 13.44 10.78
CA LEU A 348 -5.28 12.76 9.49
C LEU A 348 -4.35 13.49 8.52
N VAL A 349 -4.36 14.83 8.51
CA VAL A 349 -3.41 15.64 7.74
C VAL A 349 -1.98 15.38 8.21
N LEU A 350 -1.72 15.40 9.53
CA LEU A 350 -0.38 15.12 10.07
C LEU A 350 0.08 13.70 9.77
N MET A 351 -0.82 12.71 9.81
CA MET A 351 -0.52 11.32 9.46
C MET A 351 -0.18 11.20 7.98
N HIS A 352 -0.99 11.78 7.10
CA HIS A 352 -0.74 11.80 5.66
C HIS A 352 0.64 12.40 5.34
N GLN A 353 0.96 13.56 5.89
CA GLN A 353 2.24 14.22 5.67
C GLN A 353 3.42 13.51 6.35
N ALA A 354 3.17 12.56 7.25
CA ALA A 354 4.17 11.64 7.78
C ALA A 354 4.31 10.35 6.93
N GLY A 355 3.64 10.24 5.78
CA GLY A 355 3.67 9.05 4.93
C GLY A 355 2.94 7.85 5.52
N LEU A 356 1.89 8.09 6.31
CA LEU A 356 1.03 7.07 6.90
C LEU A 356 -0.29 6.99 6.14
N PHE A 357 -0.81 5.80 5.98
CA PHE A 357 -2.20 5.61 5.56
C PHE A 357 -3.15 6.10 6.65
N ILE A 358 -4.29 6.59 6.24
CA ILE A 358 -5.30 7.19 7.13
C ILE A 358 -6.62 6.41 7.08
N PRO A 359 -7.36 6.33 8.19
CA PRO A 359 -8.63 5.58 8.26
C PRO A 359 -9.78 6.37 7.60
N VAL A 360 -9.81 6.35 6.28
CA VAL A 360 -10.79 7.02 5.42
C VAL A 360 -11.34 6.04 4.37
N GLY A 361 -12.36 6.45 3.62
CA GLY A 361 -12.84 5.72 2.45
C GLY A 361 -11.94 5.96 1.23
N GLU A 362 -12.07 5.07 0.25
CA GLU A 362 -11.41 5.21 -1.05
C GLU A 362 -11.76 6.54 -1.71
N SER A 363 -10.89 7.05 -2.58
CA SER A 363 -11.02 8.35 -3.24
C SER A 363 -10.93 9.57 -2.30
N SER A 364 -10.36 9.39 -1.11
CA SER A 364 -10.00 10.53 -0.25
C SER A 364 -8.70 11.16 -0.71
N GLU A 365 -8.66 12.49 -0.67
CA GLU A 365 -7.49 13.26 -1.08
C GLU A 365 -7.23 14.42 -0.12
N LEU A 366 -5.95 14.76 0.03
CA LEU A 366 -5.48 15.84 0.89
C LEU A 366 -4.41 16.68 0.16
N PRO A 367 -4.47 18.01 0.27
CA PRO A 367 -3.35 18.84 -0.13
C PRO A 367 -2.18 18.71 0.85
N VAL A 368 -1.00 19.10 0.41
CA VAL A 368 0.17 19.24 1.27
C VAL A 368 0.15 20.62 1.91
N PHE A 369 0.13 20.67 3.23
CA PHE A 369 0.15 21.92 4.01
C PHE A 369 1.57 22.26 4.43
N HIS A 370 1.86 23.57 4.45
CA HIS A 370 3.11 24.09 4.98
C HIS A 370 3.15 23.93 6.51
N ASP A 371 2.07 24.36 7.21
CA ASP A 371 1.91 24.11 8.64
C ASP A 371 0.44 23.81 9.00
N VAL A 372 0.25 23.21 10.18
CA VAL A 372 -1.06 22.97 10.81
C VAL A 372 -1.08 23.69 12.14
N PHE A 373 -1.90 24.72 12.24
CA PHE A 373 -2.11 25.46 13.47
C PHE A 373 -3.37 24.99 14.19
N SER A 374 -3.29 24.85 15.50
CA SER A 374 -4.44 24.47 16.30
C SER A 374 -4.59 25.35 17.54
N ASP A 375 -5.82 25.82 17.76
CA ASP A 375 -6.30 26.39 19.00
C ASP A 375 -7.47 25.55 19.48
N ILE A 376 -7.16 24.40 20.07
CA ILE A 376 -8.11 23.38 20.53
C ILE A 376 -7.74 22.98 21.95
N GLY A 377 -8.73 22.95 22.83
CA GLY A 377 -8.61 22.36 24.16
C GLY A 377 -8.89 23.35 25.26
N ASP A 378 -9.52 22.83 26.32
CA ASP A 378 -9.64 23.50 27.61
C ASP A 378 -8.28 23.43 28.30
N GLU A 379 -7.54 24.54 28.32
CA GLU A 379 -6.42 24.67 29.25
C GLU A 379 -6.98 24.86 30.67
N GLN A 380 -7.70 23.85 31.18
CA GLN A 380 -8.01 23.75 32.62
C GLN A 380 -6.75 23.25 33.37
N ASP A 381 -5.61 23.82 33.04
CA ASP A 381 -4.41 23.64 33.87
C ASP A 381 -4.52 24.65 35.01
N ILE A 382 -4.96 24.16 36.16
CA ILE A 382 -5.18 24.91 37.43
C ILE A 382 -3.93 25.73 37.86
N SER A 383 -2.79 25.50 37.20
CA SER A 383 -1.51 26.14 37.49
C SER A 383 -1.28 27.51 36.80
N GLN A 384 -2.14 27.91 35.83
CA GLN A 384 -2.01 29.22 35.17
C GLN A 384 -3.28 30.08 35.34
N ASN A 385 -3.21 31.09 36.20
CA ASN A 385 -4.25 32.07 36.53
C ASN A 385 -4.58 33.05 35.38
N LEU A 386 -4.39 32.70 34.12
CA LEU A 386 -4.82 33.50 32.96
C LEU A 386 -6.22 33.04 32.56
N SER A 387 -7.15 34.00 32.36
CA SER A 387 -8.49 33.64 31.87
C SER A 387 -8.38 32.87 30.56
N THR A 388 -9.25 31.87 30.37
CA THR A 388 -9.31 30.99 29.16
C THR A 388 -9.33 31.85 27.88
N PHE A 389 -10.05 32.99 27.89
CA PHE A 389 -10.09 33.92 26.77
C PHE A 389 -8.72 34.48 26.40
N SER A 390 -7.90 34.89 27.40
CA SER A 390 -6.58 35.47 27.12
C SER A 390 -5.60 34.45 26.51
N SER A 391 -5.68 33.17 26.89
CA SER A 391 -4.82 32.11 26.32
C SER A 391 -5.19 31.80 24.87
N HIS A 392 -6.49 31.68 24.57
CA HIS A 392 -6.99 31.53 23.21
C HIS A 392 -6.60 32.73 22.34
N MET A 393 -6.79 33.96 22.85
CA MET A 393 -6.45 35.15 22.09
C MET A 393 -4.96 35.28 21.77
N LYS A 394 -4.09 34.92 22.70
CA LYS A 394 -2.63 34.88 22.45
C LYS A 394 -2.30 33.86 21.34
N GLN A 395 -2.93 32.70 21.35
CA GLN A 395 -2.72 31.69 20.35
C GLN A 395 -3.24 32.13 18.98
N LEU A 396 -4.45 32.70 18.91
CA LEU A 396 -5.03 33.24 17.68
C LEU A 396 -4.18 34.36 17.07
N ILE A 397 -3.66 35.28 17.92
CA ILE A 397 -2.73 36.35 17.50
C ILE A 397 -1.44 35.73 16.92
N TYR A 398 -0.91 34.67 17.57
CA TYR A 398 0.24 33.95 17.02
C TYR A 398 -0.07 33.35 15.66
N ILE A 399 -1.22 32.65 15.51
CA ILE A 399 -1.64 32.05 14.26
C ILE A 399 -1.80 33.11 13.16
N LEU A 400 -2.51 34.24 13.48
CA LEU A 400 -2.72 35.34 12.54
C LEU A 400 -1.41 35.93 12.02
N LYS A 401 -0.36 35.96 12.83
CA LYS A 401 0.96 36.50 12.42
C LYS A 401 1.74 35.53 11.50
N HIS A 402 1.50 34.23 11.63
CA HIS A 402 2.35 33.22 10.99
C HIS A 402 1.65 32.42 9.90
N CYS A 403 0.31 32.43 9.81
CA CYS A 403 -0.43 31.65 8.82
C CYS A 403 -0.41 32.30 7.43
N GLY A 404 -0.46 31.45 6.43
CA GLY A 404 -0.54 31.78 5.00
C GLY A 404 -1.54 30.91 4.24
N PRO A 405 -1.59 31.02 2.91
CA PRO A 405 -2.59 30.34 2.07
C PRO A 405 -2.40 28.83 1.99
N GLU A 406 -1.27 28.32 2.42
CA GLU A 406 -0.93 26.88 2.40
C GLU A 406 -0.99 26.24 3.80
N ASP A 407 -1.61 26.92 4.75
CA ASP A 407 -1.72 26.45 6.12
C ASP A 407 -3.14 26.01 6.46
N LEU A 408 -3.24 25.01 7.34
CA LEU A 408 -4.50 24.55 7.93
C LEU A 408 -4.64 25.12 9.35
N ILE A 409 -5.74 25.79 9.59
CA ILE A 409 -6.08 26.41 10.88
C ILE A 409 -7.28 25.68 11.48
N LEU A 410 -7.14 25.27 12.73
CA LEU A 410 -8.17 24.57 13.50
C LEU A 410 -8.43 25.39 14.77
N ALA A 411 -9.57 26.05 14.87
CA ALA A 411 -9.90 26.88 16.02
C ALA A 411 -11.21 26.46 16.66
N ASP A 412 -11.15 26.02 17.91
CA ASP A 412 -12.31 25.57 18.67
C ASP A 412 -12.92 26.72 19.49
N GLU A 413 -14.24 26.82 19.49
CA GLU A 413 -15.03 27.82 20.21
C GLU A 413 -14.56 29.26 19.99
N LEU A 414 -14.39 29.67 18.72
CA LEU A 414 -13.87 30.98 18.36
C LEU A 414 -14.71 32.11 18.98
N GLY A 415 -14.03 32.98 19.75
CA GLY A 415 -14.64 34.12 20.43
C GLY A 415 -15.22 33.84 21.83
N SER A 416 -15.16 32.58 22.30
CA SER A 416 -15.69 32.20 23.62
C SER A 416 -14.90 32.81 24.78
N GLY A 417 -15.54 32.91 25.95
CA GLY A 417 -14.90 33.33 27.21
C GLY A 417 -14.92 34.83 27.49
N THR A 418 -15.67 35.64 26.74
CA THR A 418 -15.93 37.07 26.97
C THR A 418 -17.40 37.38 26.74
N ASP A 419 -17.77 38.67 26.78
CA ASP A 419 -19.11 39.12 26.42
C ASP A 419 -19.52 38.61 25.03
N PRO A 420 -20.72 38.03 24.86
CA PRO A 420 -21.14 37.43 23.60
C PRO A 420 -21.11 38.39 22.41
N ALA A 421 -21.43 39.68 22.59
CA ALA A 421 -21.42 40.64 21.49
C ALA A 421 -20.00 41.04 21.09
N GLU A 422 -19.10 41.21 22.07
CA GLU A 422 -17.68 41.47 21.81
C GLU A 422 -16.99 40.24 21.23
N GLY A 423 -17.29 39.06 21.79
CA GLY A 423 -16.75 37.80 21.34
C GLY A 423 -17.10 37.48 19.90
N SER A 424 -18.38 37.69 19.51
CA SER A 424 -18.83 37.44 18.11
C SER A 424 -18.19 38.46 17.14
N ALA A 425 -18.09 39.72 17.50
CA ALA A 425 -17.45 40.75 16.67
C ALA A 425 -15.95 40.45 16.43
N ILE A 426 -15.22 40.06 17.48
CA ILE A 426 -13.81 39.68 17.41
C ILE A 426 -13.67 38.42 16.54
N ALA A 427 -14.54 37.44 16.73
CA ALA A 427 -14.50 36.17 15.98
C ALA A 427 -14.74 36.39 14.47
N ILE A 428 -15.70 37.25 14.08
CA ILE A 428 -15.95 37.64 12.70
C ILE A 428 -14.70 38.32 12.10
N ALA A 429 -14.10 39.27 12.83
CA ALA A 429 -12.89 39.97 12.36
C ALA A 429 -11.69 39.02 12.17
N ILE A 430 -11.51 38.02 13.05
CA ILE A 430 -10.48 37.01 12.94
C ILE A 430 -10.78 36.09 11.71
N LEU A 431 -12.03 35.70 11.53
CA LEU A 431 -12.45 34.86 10.41
C LEU A 431 -12.21 35.54 9.06
N ASP A 432 -12.56 36.86 9.00
CA ASP A 432 -12.28 37.67 7.81
C ASP A 432 -10.77 37.78 7.55
N ALA A 433 -9.96 37.98 8.59
CA ALA A 433 -8.51 38.03 8.45
C ALA A 433 -7.93 36.70 7.92
N PHE A 434 -8.44 35.54 8.33
CA PHE A 434 -8.08 34.24 7.77
C PHE A 434 -8.55 34.08 6.32
N TYR A 435 -9.75 34.56 6.01
CA TYR A 435 -10.28 34.57 4.67
C TYR A 435 -9.39 35.39 3.71
N GLN A 436 -9.00 36.59 4.09
CA GLN A 436 -8.10 37.45 3.32
C GLN A 436 -6.72 36.82 3.10
N LYS A 437 -6.24 36.04 4.06
CA LYS A 437 -4.99 35.29 3.91
C LYS A 437 -5.12 34.05 3.00
N GLY A 438 -6.33 33.63 2.69
CA GLY A 438 -6.60 32.46 1.86
C GLY A 438 -6.26 31.12 2.53
N SER A 439 -6.14 31.09 3.87
CA SER A 439 -5.85 29.88 4.62
C SER A 439 -7.02 28.90 4.62
N TYR A 440 -6.75 27.62 4.82
CA TYR A 440 -7.78 26.60 5.07
C TYR A 440 -8.15 26.66 6.56
N VAL A 441 -9.43 26.77 6.84
CA VAL A 441 -9.89 26.98 8.23
C VAL A 441 -11.04 26.04 8.55
N MET A 442 -10.95 25.34 9.67
CA MET A 442 -12.08 24.67 10.30
C MET A 442 -12.28 25.28 11.67
N VAL A 443 -13.42 25.87 11.88
CA VAL A 443 -13.69 26.61 13.12
C VAL A 443 -15.00 26.15 13.74
N THR A 444 -15.07 26.09 15.05
CA THR A 444 -16.33 25.84 15.76
C THR A 444 -16.78 27.09 16.51
N THR A 445 -18.09 27.22 16.60
CA THR A 445 -18.69 28.31 17.37
C THR A 445 -20.11 27.94 17.84
N HIS A 446 -20.58 28.69 18.81
CA HIS A 446 -21.96 28.64 19.26
C HIS A 446 -22.72 29.98 19.02
N TYR A 447 -22.02 30.99 18.44
CA TYR A 447 -22.61 32.31 18.14
C TYR A 447 -23.43 32.28 16.84
N ASN A 448 -24.67 32.86 16.91
CA ASN A 448 -25.53 32.93 15.75
C ASN A 448 -25.04 33.98 14.72
N ASP A 449 -24.38 35.04 15.15
CA ASP A 449 -23.84 36.09 14.28
C ASP A 449 -22.80 35.51 13.30
N LEU A 450 -21.97 34.55 13.76
CA LEU A 450 -21.01 33.89 12.89
C LEU A 450 -21.71 32.97 11.86
N LYS A 451 -22.83 32.35 12.23
CA LYS A 451 -23.62 31.57 11.28
C LYS A 451 -24.18 32.42 10.14
N ASN A 452 -24.71 33.58 10.52
CA ASN A 452 -25.25 34.56 9.58
C ASN A 452 -24.13 35.16 8.70
N TYR A 453 -22.97 35.44 9.29
CA TYR A 453 -21.81 35.91 8.56
C TYR A 453 -21.36 34.86 7.51
N ALA A 454 -21.21 33.61 7.91
CA ALA A 454 -20.84 32.52 7.00
C ALA A 454 -21.86 32.30 5.88
N TYR A 455 -23.15 32.43 6.16
CA TYR A 455 -24.20 32.30 5.15
C TYR A 455 -24.13 33.41 4.09
N ASN A 456 -23.78 34.62 4.49
CA ASN A 456 -23.72 35.80 3.61
C ASN A 456 -22.37 36.02 2.93
N THR A 457 -21.35 35.21 3.25
CA THR A 457 -19.98 35.40 2.76
C THR A 457 -19.57 34.25 1.86
N LEU A 458 -19.33 34.51 0.57
CA LEU A 458 -18.81 33.54 -0.37
C LEU A 458 -17.46 33.02 0.11
N GLY A 459 -17.22 31.71 -0.04
CA GLY A 459 -15.96 31.08 0.39
C GLY A 459 -15.90 30.64 1.86
N ILE A 460 -17.02 30.83 2.59
CA ILE A 460 -17.23 30.29 3.94
C ILE A 460 -18.48 29.40 3.91
N GLU A 461 -18.36 28.17 4.40
CA GLU A 461 -19.48 27.21 4.42
C GLU A 461 -19.86 26.87 5.86
N ASN A 462 -21.18 26.75 6.08
CA ASN A 462 -21.73 26.30 7.36
C ASN A 462 -21.78 24.77 7.42
N GLY A 463 -21.45 24.23 8.59
CA GLY A 463 -21.70 22.85 8.94
C GLY A 463 -22.28 22.72 10.36
N HIS A 464 -22.88 21.60 10.64
CA HIS A 464 -23.36 21.29 11.98
C HIS A 464 -23.14 19.85 12.33
N VAL A 465 -23.07 19.56 13.63
CA VAL A 465 -23.10 18.20 14.14
C VAL A 465 -24.53 17.82 14.46
N GLU A 466 -24.98 16.71 13.87
CA GLU A 466 -26.32 16.20 14.00
C GLU A 466 -26.61 15.73 15.43
N PHE A 467 -27.80 16.03 15.91
CA PHE A 467 -28.28 15.64 17.22
C PHE A 467 -29.61 14.89 17.08
N ASP A 468 -29.69 13.73 17.70
CA ASP A 468 -30.91 12.92 17.68
C ASP A 468 -31.90 13.45 18.70
N MET A 469 -33.00 13.98 18.23
CA MET A 469 -34.07 14.54 19.04
C MET A 469 -34.93 13.47 19.74
N GLU A 470 -34.89 12.22 19.26
CA GLU A 470 -35.66 11.14 19.89
C GLU A 470 -34.92 10.55 21.09
N THR A 471 -33.63 10.30 20.92
CA THR A 471 -32.79 9.71 21.97
C THR A 471 -32.09 10.73 22.87
N LEU A 472 -32.14 12.03 22.53
CA LEU A 472 -31.36 13.13 23.14
C LEU A 472 -29.86 12.84 23.20
N LYS A 473 -29.36 12.14 22.22
CA LYS A 473 -27.92 11.80 22.12
C LYS A 473 -27.31 12.43 20.87
N PRO A 474 -26.03 12.83 20.94
CA PRO A 474 -25.32 13.24 19.73
C PRO A 474 -25.14 12.02 18.80
N THR A 475 -25.40 12.21 17.52
CA THR A 475 -25.09 11.18 16.50
C THR A 475 -23.63 11.22 16.08
N TYR A 476 -22.90 12.30 16.41
CA TYR A 476 -21.53 12.59 16.01
C TYR A 476 -21.32 12.71 14.49
N LYS A 477 -22.39 12.83 13.71
CA LYS A 477 -22.35 13.01 12.25
C LYS A 477 -22.21 14.49 11.92
N LEU A 478 -21.21 14.83 11.11
CA LEU A 478 -21.01 16.16 10.56
C LEU A 478 -21.83 16.33 9.26
N ARG A 479 -22.60 17.40 9.17
CA ARG A 479 -23.33 17.83 7.97
C ARG A 479 -22.78 19.18 7.52
N ILE A 480 -22.40 19.24 6.25
CA ILE A 480 -21.88 20.45 5.60
C ILE A 480 -22.98 21.00 4.67
N GLY A 481 -23.05 22.33 4.49
CA GLY A 481 -24.07 22.98 3.65
C GLY A 481 -25.30 23.46 4.41
N SER A 482 -25.32 23.29 5.73
CA SER A 482 -26.42 23.74 6.56
C SER A 482 -25.98 24.15 7.97
N ALA A 483 -26.56 25.20 8.51
CA ALA A 483 -26.31 25.63 9.88
C ALA A 483 -27.19 24.85 10.87
N GLY A 484 -26.59 24.43 12.00
CA GLY A 484 -27.32 23.73 13.06
C GLY A 484 -28.33 24.64 13.79
N SER A 485 -29.52 24.10 14.05
CA SER A 485 -30.48 24.72 14.95
C SER A 485 -30.12 24.50 16.42
N SER A 486 -30.47 25.48 17.28
CA SER A 486 -30.27 25.33 18.73
C SER A 486 -31.42 24.53 19.34
N HIS A 487 -31.16 23.37 19.92
CA HIS A 487 -32.18 22.47 20.48
C HIS A 487 -32.35 22.60 22.00
N ALA A 488 -31.82 23.67 22.60
CA ALA A 488 -31.84 23.85 24.05
C ALA A 488 -33.24 23.76 24.69
N PHE A 489 -34.27 24.35 24.07
CA PHE A 489 -35.62 24.28 24.60
C PHE A 489 -36.21 22.87 24.55
N SER A 490 -36.03 22.18 23.46
CA SER A 490 -36.52 20.79 23.30
C SER A 490 -35.82 19.82 24.25
N ILE A 491 -34.50 20.03 24.45
CA ILE A 491 -33.72 19.26 25.43
C ILE A 491 -34.21 19.56 26.86
N SER A 492 -34.41 20.82 27.21
CA SER A 492 -34.89 21.22 28.53
C SER A 492 -36.28 20.70 28.84
N GLU A 493 -37.18 20.70 27.84
CA GLU A 493 -38.53 20.16 27.95
C GLU A 493 -38.50 18.66 28.27
N ARG A 494 -37.70 17.88 27.57
CA ARG A 494 -37.55 16.45 27.81
C ARG A 494 -36.83 16.10 29.12
N LEU A 495 -35.93 16.95 29.56
CA LEU A 495 -35.28 16.81 30.89
C LEU A 495 -36.21 17.16 32.06
N GLY A 496 -37.45 17.57 31.75
CA GLY A 496 -38.47 17.81 32.76
C GLY A 496 -38.55 19.27 33.27
N MET A 497 -38.03 20.23 32.53
CA MET A 497 -38.20 21.64 32.88
C MET A 497 -39.68 22.00 32.89
N PRO A 498 -40.20 22.68 33.91
CA PRO A 498 -41.61 23.09 33.97
C PRO A 498 -42.04 23.89 32.74
N ARG A 499 -43.25 23.62 32.23
CA ARG A 499 -43.75 24.22 30.98
C ARG A 499 -43.88 25.74 31.06
N ASP A 500 -44.29 26.27 32.22
CA ASP A 500 -44.41 27.68 32.50
C ASP A 500 -43.06 28.44 32.35
N ILE A 501 -41.97 27.81 32.80
CA ILE A 501 -40.60 28.33 32.65
C ILE A 501 -40.17 28.29 31.17
N LEU A 502 -40.51 27.20 30.49
CA LEU A 502 -40.17 27.03 29.07
C LEU A 502 -40.92 28.05 28.19
N GLU A 503 -42.21 28.22 28.41
CA GLU A 503 -43.02 29.24 27.70
C GLU A 503 -42.50 30.64 27.93
N LYS A 504 -42.22 30.97 29.20
CA LYS A 504 -41.62 32.28 29.53
C LYS A 504 -40.25 32.48 28.86
N ALA A 505 -39.43 31.44 28.76
CA ALA A 505 -38.14 31.52 28.11
C ALA A 505 -38.31 31.65 26.56
N LYS A 506 -39.27 30.96 25.96
CA LYS A 506 -39.62 31.11 24.54
C LYS A 506 -40.15 32.53 24.25
N ASP A 507 -40.96 33.10 25.09
CA ASP A 507 -41.48 34.48 24.96
C ASP A 507 -40.38 35.54 25.08
N LEU A 508 -39.47 35.36 26.01
CA LEU A 508 -38.30 36.25 26.15
C LEU A 508 -37.41 36.21 24.90
N ARG A 509 -37.22 35.03 24.32
CA ARG A 509 -36.45 34.88 23.07
C ARG A 509 -37.20 35.48 21.86
N SER A 510 -38.50 35.31 21.76
CA SER A 510 -39.31 35.87 20.66
C SER A 510 -39.30 37.38 20.60
N LYS A 511 -39.12 38.05 21.73
CA LYS A 511 -39.00 39.49 21.83
C LYS A 511 -37.63 40.02 21.46
N ALA A 512 -36.62 39.15 21.37
CA ALA A 512 -35.22 39.52 21.16
C ALA A 512 -34.68 39.20 19.75
N GLN A 513 -35.43 38.49 18.87
CA GLN A 513 -34.91 38.07 17.55
C GLN A 513 -35.97 38.08 16.42
N ASP A 514 -35.53 38.41 15.21
CA ASP A 514 -36.24 38.25 13.96
C ASP A 514 -36.48 36.76 13.65
N MET A 515 -37.74 36.30 13.69
CA MET A 515 -38.19 34.91 13.67
C MET A 515 -38.15 34.21 12.30
N ASP A 516 -37.87 34.88 11.20
CA ASP A 516 -38.11 34.30 9.86
C ASP A 516 -36.93 33.40 9.38
N MET A 517 -35.70 33.74 9.71
CA MET A 517 -34.55 32.98 9.23
C MET A 517 -34.38 31.58 9.86
N GLU A 518 -34.70 31.45 11.16
CA GLU A 518 -34.58 30.16 11.88
C GLU A 518 -35.63 29.13 11.41
N LYS A 519 -36.81 29.58 10.99
CA LYS A 519 -37.84 28.73 10.39
C LYS A 519 -37.42 28.20 9.02
N VAL A 520 -36.84 29.05 8.18
CA VAL A 520 -36.33 28.68 6.87
C VAL A 520 -35.19 27.69 7.00
N LEU A 521 -34.24 27.93 7.90
CA LEU A 521 -33.13 27.01 8.18
C LEU A 521 -33.61 25.65 8.69
N THR A 522 -34.64 25.62 9.54
CA THR A 522 -35.22 24.37 10.04
C THR A 522 -35.90 23.57 8.93
N GLN A 523 -36.59 24.22 7.98
CA GLN A 523 -37.17 23.55 6.82
C GLN A 523 -36.14 23.05 5.84
N LEU A 524 -35.08 23.82 5.56
CA LEU A 524 -33.97 23.40 4.72
C LEU A 524 -33.21 22.20 5.32
N ASN A 525 -32.96 22.20 6.63
CA ASN A 525 -32.34 21.07 7.30
C ASN A 525 -33.19 19.79 7.25
N ALA A 526 -34.52 19.89 7.35
CA ALA A 526 -35.42 18.76 7.23
C ALA A 526 -35.43 18.19 5.78
N GLN A 527 -35.37 19.05 4.77
CA GLN A 527 -35.25 18.62 3.37
C GLN A 527 -33.88 17.99 3.07
N ALA A 528 -32.81 18.59 3.55
CA ALA A 528 -31.45 18.06 3.40
C ALA A 528 -31.33 16.67 4.04
N LYS A 529 -31.89 16.47 5.26
CA LYS A 529 -31.89 15.16 5.92
C LYS A 529 -32.60 14.10 5.09
N LYS A 530 -33.74 14.44 4.48
CA LYS A 530 -34.49 13.51 3.64
C LYS A 530 -33.73 13.12 2.37
N MET A 531 -33.06 14.09 1.74
CA MET A 531 -32.22 13.83 0.57
C MET A 531 -31.03 12.92 0.90
N ASP A 532 -30.42 13.11 2.05
CA ASP A 532 -29.30 12.28 2.51
C ASP A 532 -29.73 10.83 2.85
N GLU A 533 -30.92 10.65 3.43
CA GLU A 533 -31.48 9.32 3.67
C GLU A 533 -31.76 8.58 2.35
N GLU A 534 -32.32 9.28 1.35
CA GLU A 534 -32.52 8.75 0.01
C GLU A 534 -31.20 8.43 -0.70
N GLN A 535 -30.19 9.28 -0.54
CA GLN A 535 -28.85 9.05 -1.09
C GLN A 535 -28.15 7.84 -0.44
N ALA A 536 -28.24 7.71 0.87
CA ALA A 536 -27.69 6.56 1.60
C ALA A 536 -28.35 5.23 1.18
N GLU A 537 -29.68 5.25 0.95
CA GLU A 537 -30.40 4.10 0.44
C GLU A 537 -30.00 3.74 -1.00
N LEU A 538 -29.79 4.75 -1.85
CA LEU A 538 -29.29 4.57 -3.22
C LEU A 538 -27.87 3.98 -3.22
N GLU A 539 -26.97 4.48 -2.37
CA GLU A 539 -25.62 3.93 -2.23
C GLU A 539 -25.62 2.49 -1.72
N TYR A 540 -26.51 2.18 -0.78
CA TYR A 540 -26.67 0.80 -0.30
C TYR A 540 -27.11 -0.12 -1.44
N ARG A 541 -28.14 0.26 -2.20
CA ARG A 541 -28.64 -0.50 -3.35
C ARG A 541 -27.60 -0.65 -4.45
N LEU A 542 -26.78 0.38 -4.68
CA LEU A 542 -25.65 0.32 -5.64
C LEU A 542 -24.58 -0.67 -5.20
N ARG A 543 -24.26 -0.74 -3.90
CA ARG A 543 -23.30 -1.72 -3.37
C ARG A 543 -23.85 -3.15 -3.48
N GLU A 544 -25.12 -3.37 -3.16
CA GLU A 544 -25.75 -4.68 -3.35
C GLU A 544 -25.75 -5.10 -4.82
N ALA A 545 -26.09 -4.18 -5.73
CA ALA A 545 -26.10 -4.46 -7.15
C ALA A 545 -24.70 -4.82 -7.68
N ARG A 546 -23.66 -4.09 -7.28
CA ARG A 546 -22.26 -4.42 -7.62
C ARG A 546 -21.82 -5.77 -7.08
N LYS A 547 -22.17 -6.08 -5.83
CA LYS A 547 -21.86 -7.38 -5.24
C LYS A 547 -22.54 -8.52 -6.00
N LEU A 548 -23.80 -8.35 -6.36
CA LEU A 548 -24.56 -9.33 -7.15
C LEU A 548 -23.99 -9.49 -8.55
N GLU A 549 -23.54 -8.41 -9.18
CA GLU A 549 -22.88 -8.41 -10.48
C GLU A 549 -21.54 -9.17 -10.43
N ASP A 550 -20.73 -8.96 -9.40
CA ASP A 550 -19.48 -9.69 -9.19
C ASP A 550 -19.72 -11.18 -8.92
N ASP A 551 -20.74 -11.53 -8.15
CA ASP A 551 -21.08 -12.92 -7.88
C ASP A 551 -21.61 -13.63 -9.16
N LEU A 552 -22.46 -12.95 -9.92
CA LEU A 552 -22.92 -13.45 -11.24
C LEU A 552 -21.76 -13.61 -12.23
N ARG A 553 -20.78 -12.71 -12.22
CA ARG A 553 -19.59 -12.79 -13.05
C ARG A 553 -18.76 -14.02 -12.71
N LYS A 554 -18.51 -14.25 -11.41
CA LYS A 554 -17.79 -15.45 -10.92
C LYS A 554 -18.51 -16.75 -11.27
N GLU A 555 -19.83 -16.76 -11.17
CA GLU A 555 -20.64 -17.94 -11.51
C GLU A 555 -20.63 -18.21 -13.01
N LYS A 556 -20.73 -17.16 -13.83
CA LYS A 556 -20.60 -17.24 -15.29
C LYS A 556 -19.23 -17.78 -15.71
N ASP A 557 -18.16 -17.30 -15.08
CA ASP A 557 -16.79 -17.76 -15.37
C ASP A 557 -16.61 -19.25 -15.01
N LYS A 558 -17.17 -19.70 -13.87
CA LYS A 558 -17.21 -21.11 -13.48
C LYS A 558 -17.99 -21.99 -14.47
N VAL A 559 -19.14 -21.51 -14.94
CA VAL A 559 -19.94 -22.24 -15.93
C VAL A 559 -19.22 -22.33 -17.27
N THR A 560 -18.56 -21.22 -17.67
CA THR A 560 -17.82 -21.18 -18.93
C THR A 560 -16.60 -22.11 -18.88
N SER A 561 -15.87 -22.14 -17.76
CA SER A 561 -14.75 -23.06 -17.55
C SER A 561 -15.21 -24.51 -17.58
N LYS A 562 -16.26 -24.88 -16.83
CA LYS A 562 -16.81 -26.23 -16.84
C LYS A 562 -17.30 -26.67 -18.23
N ARG A 563 -17.92 -25.76 -18.98
CA ARG A 563 -18.33 -26.03 -20.37
C ARG A 563 -17.13 -26.32 -21.27
N GLN A 564 -16.04 -25.56 -21.10
CA GLN A 564 -14.82 -25.76 -21.86
C GLN A 564 -14.18 -27.13 -21.53
N ASP A 565 -14.11 -27.46 -20.25
CA ASP A 565 -13.57 -28.74 -19.77
C ASP A 565 -14.34 -29.95 -20.36
N ILE A 566 -15.68 -29.85 -20.42
CA ILE A 566 -16.55 -30.89 -21.00
C ILE A 566 -16.30 -31.03 -22.51
N ILE A 567 -16.17 -29.90 -23.23
CA ILE A 567 -15.88 -29.91 -24.67
C ILE A 567 -14.51 -30.54 -24.93
N ASP A 568 -13.50 -30.19 -24.13
CA ASP A 568 -12.14 -30.70 -24.29
C ASP A 568 -12.03 -32.20 -23.90
N ALA A 569 -12.81 -32.63 -22.90
CA ALA A 569 -12.95 -34.07 -22.57
C ALA A 569 -13.62 -34.86 -23.72
N SER A 570 -14.74 -34.35 -24.23
CA SER A 570 -15.46 -34.98 -25.33
C SER A 570 -14.63 -35.05 -26.63
N ARG A 571 -13.80 -34.06 -26.90
CA ARG A 571 -12.84 -34.07 -28.00
C ARG A 571 -11.76 -35.13 -27.82
N ARG A 572 -11.23 -35.28 -26.60
CA ARG A 572 -10.25 -36.33 -26.28
C ARG A 572 -10.85 -37.72 -26.48
N ASP A 573 -12.03 -37.98 -25.96
CA ASP A 573 -12.75 -39.24 -26.06
C ASP A 573 -13.04 -39.59 -27.52
N ALA A 574 -13.42 -38.63 -28.37
CA ALA A 574 -13.66 -38.84 -29.81
C ALA A 574 -12.36 -39.18 -30.57
N VAL A 575 -11.23 -38.55 -30.20
CA VAL A 575 -9.92 -38.86 -30.80
C VAL A 575 -9.45 -40.27 -30.42
N ASP A 576 -9.62 -40.63 -29.15
CA ASP A 576 -9.24 -41.97 -28.65
C ASP A 576 -10.11 -43.07 -29.25
N LEU A 577 -11.42 -42.84 -29.39
CA LEU A 577 -12.34 -43.74 -30.05
C LEU A 577 -11.94 -43.97 -31.54
N LYS A 578 -11.60 -42.89 -32.24
CA LYS A 578 -11.14 -42.95 -33.64
C LYS A 578 -9.83 -43.72 -33.75
N ARG A 579 -8.91 -43.56 -32.82
CA ARG A 579 -7.65 -44.28 -32.75
C ARG A 579 -7.86 -45.77 -32.52
N ASN A 580 -8.72 -46.13 -31.57
CA ASN A 580 -9.03 -47.51 -31.22
C ASN A 580 -9.72 -48.24 -32.39
N LEU A 581 -10.72 -47.60 -33.03
CA LEU A 581 -11.38 -48.13 -34.23
C LEU A 581 -10.40 -48.39 -35.37
N ARG A 582 -9.40 -47.49 -35.53
CA ARG A 582 -8.37 -47.68 -36.58
C ARG A 582 -7.45 -48.86 -36.30
N VAL A 583 -7.06 -49.05 -35.03
CA VAL A 583 -6.24 -50.21 -34.61
C VAL A 583 -6.99 -51.51 -34.79
N GLU A 584 -8.28 -51.55 -34.41
CA GLU A 584 -9.11 -52.75 -34.52
C GLU A 584 -9.40 -53.13 -35.99
N ALA A 585 -9.66 -52.12 -36.82
CA ALA A 585 -9.81 -52.29 -38.27
C ALA A 585 -8.53 -52.79 -38.91
N GLU A 586 -7.34 -52.32 -38.54
CA GLU A 586 -6.08 -52.85 -39.03
C GLU A 586 -5.82 -54.29 -38.55
N LYS A 587 -6.28 -54.66 -37.35
CA LYS A 587 -6.21 -56.04 -36.86
C LYS A 587 -7.08 -57.02 -37.70
N ILE A 588 -8.33 -56.60 -37.94
CA ILE A 588 -9.26 -57.35 -38.78
C ILE A 588 -8.71 -57.51 -40.21
N ILE A 589 -8.10 -56.48 -40.80
CA ILE A 589 -7.45 -56.56 -42.11
C ILE A 589 -6.28 -57.56 -42.12
N ARG A 590 -5.49 -57.65 -41.06
CA ARG A 590 -4.38 -58.61 -40.89
C ARG A 590 -4.92 -60.06 -40.78
N GLU A 591 -5.99 -60.26 -39.98
CA GLU A 591 -6.62 -61.55 -39.80
C GLU A 591 -7.26 -62.05 -41.10
N LEU A 592 -7.95 -61.18 -41.87
CA LEU A 592 -8.47 -61.45 -43.17
C LEU A 592 -7.37 -61.84 -44.21
N LYS A 593 -6.22 -61.17 -44.14
CA LYS A 593 -5.03 -61.51 -44.92
C LYS A 593 -4.44 -62.91 -44.59
N ALA A 594 -4.51 -63.26 -43.28
CA ALA A 594 -3.98 -64.54 -42.80
C ALA A 594 -4.91 -65.76 -43.17
N GLN A 595 -6.21 -65.53 -43.14
CA GLN A 595 -7.22 -66.58 -43.42
C GLN A 595 -7.50 -66.87 -44.91
N SER A 596 -7.13 -65.95 -45.82
CA SER A 596 -7.45 -66.12 -47.27
C SER A 596 -6.33 -66.94 -48.01
N LYS A 597 -6.37 -68.23 -47.89
CA LYS A 597 -5.48 -69.17 -48.68
C LYS A 597 -5.98 -69.53 -50.07
N GLU A 598 -7.18 -69.13 -50.50
CA GLU A 598 -7.73 -69.52 -51.87
C GLU A 598 -8.39 -68.29 -52.50
N GLY A 599 -7.85 -67.82 -53.63
CA GLY A 599 -8.36 -66.74 -54.47
C GLY A 599 -7.23 -65.99 -55.19
N THR A 600 -7.48 -65.54 -56.45
CA THR A 600 -6.45 -64.82 -57.23
C THR A 600 -6.04 -63.52 -56.58
N ASP A 601 -4.73 -63.22 -56.61
CA ASP A 601 -4.13 -62.11 -55.98
C ASP A 601 -4.76 -60.71 -56.31
N ARG A 602 -5.38 -60.59 -57.42
CA ARG A 602 -6.03 -59.42 -57.97
C ARG A 602 -7.39 -59.09 -57.30
N GLU A 603 -8.17 -60.14 -56.90
CA GLU A 603 -9.44 -59.99 -56.18
C GLU A 603 -9.25 -59.69 -54.71
N LYS A 604 -8.22 -60.28 -54.11
CA LYS A 604 -7.78 -60.00 -52.71
C LYS A 604 -7.32 -58.58 -52.56
N ALA A 605 -6.51 -58.07 -53.49
CA ALA A 605 -6.03 -56.70 -53.49
C ALA A 605 -7.19 -55.69 -53.60
N LYS A 606 -8.20 -55.98 -54.46
CA LYS A 606 -9.41 -55.10 -54.60
C LYS A 606 -10.29 -55.13 -53.38
N ALA A 607 -10.48 -56.27 -52.69
CA ALA A 607 -11.24 -56.26 -51.39
C ALA A 607 -10.57 -55.56 -50.27
N ILE A 608 -9.24 -55.67 -50.16
CA ILE A 608 -8.44 -54.95 -49.15
C ILE A 608 -8.43 -53.42 -49.42
N ASP A 609 -8.36 -53.02 -50.67
CA ASP A 609 -8.35 -51.58 -51.03
C ASP A 609 -9.76 -51.01 -50.85
N LYS A 610 -10.83 -51.78 -51.11
CA LYS A 610 -12.21 -51.37 -50.79
C LYS A 610 -12.45 -51.25 -49.30
N ALA A 611 -11.93 -52.16 -48.46
CA ALA A 611 -11.99 -52.09 -47.01
C ALA A 611 -11.19 -50.91 -46.46
N ARG A 612 -9.95 -50.61 -46.97
CA ARG A 612 -9.18 -49.45 -46.62
C ARG A 612 -9.87 -48.12 -46.95
N ARG A 613 -10.50 -47.98 -48.09
CA ARG A 613 -11.28 -46.83 -48.53
C ARG A 613 -12.51 -46.63 -47.66
N ALA A 614 -13.21 -47.73 -47.30
CA ALA A 614 -14.32 -47.65 -46.35
C ALA A 614 -13.91 -47.14 -44.94
N ILE A 615 -12.75 -47.58 -44.45
CA ILE A 615 -12.19 -47.13 -43.17
C ILE A 615 -11.71 -45.68 -43.24
N GLN A 616 -11.16 -45.24 -44.37
CA GLN A 616 -10.80 -43.84 -44.59
C GLN A 616 -12.01 -42.90 -44.70
N GLN A 617 -13.16 -43.43 -45.10
CA GLN A 617 -14.44 -42.67 -45.23
C GLN A 617 -15.25 -42.60 -43.94
N ILE A 618 -14.82 -43.21 -42.82
CA ILE A 618 -15.44 -42.99 -41.51
C ILE A 618 -15.05 -41.58 -41.07
N SER A 619 -15.82 -40.59 -41.52
CA SER A 619 -15.86 -39.26 -40.98
C SER A 619 -16.76 -39.25 -39.75
N LEU A 620 -16.35 -38.60 -38.67
CA LEU A 620 -17.26 -38.25 -37.57
C LEU A 620 -18.43 -37.47 -38.17
N PRO A 621 -19.67 -37.70 -37.73
CA PRO A 621 -20.78 -36.85 -38.16
C PRO A 621 -20.41 -35.43 -37.86
N GLU A 622 -20.34 -34.56 -38.86
CA GLU A 622 -20.34 -33.10 -38.63
C GLU A 622 -21.59 -32.81 -37.83
N ALA A 623 -21.39 -32.12 -36.71
CA ALA A 623 -22.50 -31.67 -35.89
C ALA A 623 -23.49 -30.96 -36.82
N GLU A 624 -24.72 -31.45 -36.89
CA GLU A 624 -25.80 -30.79 -37.61
C GLU A 624 -25.82 -29.34 -37.12
N LYS A 625 -25.59 -28.38 -38.03
CA LYS A 625 -25.77 -26.95 -37.71
C LYS A 625 -27.23 -26.80 -37.34
N PRO A 626 -27.50 -26.22 -36.16
CA PRO A 626 -28.87 -26.05 -35.70
C PRO A 626 -29.67 -25.32 -36.78
N GLN A 627 -30.81 -25.91 -37.17
CA GLN A 627 -31.73 -25.31 -38.13
C GLN A 627 -32.25 -24.00 -37.54
N ARG A 628 -31.96 -22.89 -38.20
CA ARG A 628 -32.36 -21.55 -37.77
C ARG A 628 -33.79 -21.28 -38.25
N ASP A 629 -34.55 -20.59 -37.42
CA ASP A 629 -35.90 -20.20 -37.78
C ASP A 629 -35.88 -19.19 -38.95
N PRO A 630 -36.73 -19.35 -39.95
CA PRO A 630 -36.84 -18.42 -41.06
C PRO A 630 -37.38 -17.05 -40.55
N VAL A 631 -36.84 -15.95 -41.04
CA VAL A 631 -37.32 -14.62 -40.69
C VAL A 631 -38.74 -14.40 -41.26
N ASP A 632 -39.67 -13.93 -40.45
CA ASP A 632 -40.98 -13.51 -40.86
C ASP A 632 -40.89 -12.18 -41.66
N LEU A 633 -40.95 -12.34 -43.00
CA LEU A 633 -40.76 -11.23 -43.91
C LEU A 633 -41.83 -10.13 -43.80
N SER A 634 -43.01 -10.46 -43.22
CA SER A 634 -44.08 -9.48 -43.03
C SER A 634 -43.80 -8.51 -41.91
N LYS A 635 -42.86 -8.84 -41.03
CA LYS A 635 -42.50 -8.04 -39.86
C LYS A 635 -41.11 -7.41 -39.94
N LEU A 636 -40.38 -7.68 -41.02
CA LEU A 636 -39.02 -7.17 -41.20
C LEU A 636 -39.01 -5.65 -41.43
N LYS A 637 -38.15 -4.92 -40.72
CA LYS A 637 -37.99 -3.46 -40.80
C LYS A 637 -36.57 -3.10 -41.18
N VAL A 638 -36.39 -1.99 -41.90
CA VAL A 638 -35.08 -1.37 -42.11
C VAL A 638 -34.47 -1.00 -40.77
N GLY A 639 -33.19 -1.32 -40.59
CA GLY A 639 -32.47 -1.21 -39.30
C GLY A 639 -32.50 -2.46 -38.43
N GLN A 640 -33.24 -3.52 -38.80
CA GLN A 640 -33.31 -4.76 -38.06
C GLN A 640 -32.07 -5.64 -38.37
N GLN A 641 -31.56 -6.31 -37.35
CA GLN A 641 -30.45 -7.25 -37.48
C GLN A 641 -30.95 -8.63 -37.93
N VAL A 642 -30.30 -9.18 -38.94
CA VAL A 642 -30.60 -10.50 -39.52
C VAL A 642 -29.33 -11.30 -39.72
N PHE A 643 -29.41 -12.61 -39.68
CA PHE A 643 -28.27 -13.50 -39.95
C PHE A 643 -28.24 -13.89 -41.43
N VAL A 644 -27.13 -13.64 -42.09
CA VAL A 644 -26.92 -13.96 -43.50
C VAL A 644 -26.24 -15.31 -43.63
N ASN A 645 -27.00 -16.33 -44.01
CA ASN A 645 -26.57 -17.74 -44.01
C ASN A 645 -25.34 -18.00 -44.91
N ASN A 646 -25.26 -17.30 -46.05
CA ASN A 646 -24.15 -17.45 -47.01
C ASN A 646 -22.84 -16.77 -46.55
N LEU A 647 -22.91 -15.88 -45.59
CA LEU A 647 -21.75 -15.13 -45.06
C LEU A 647 -21.43 -15.51 -43.63
N ASP A 648 -22.23 -16.38 -43.00
CA ASP A 648 -22.10 -16.85 -41.61
C ASP A 648 -21.89 -15.69 -40.63
N SER A 649 -22.65 -14.58 -40.83
CA SER A 649 -22.50 -13.33 -40.09
C SER A 649 -23.84 -12.62 -39.93
N VAL A 650 -23.98 -11.86 -38.81
CA VAL A 650 -25.12 -10.95 -38.61
C VAL A 650 -24.91 -9.68 -39.42
N GLY A 651 -25.95 -9.13 -39.96
CA GLY A 651 -25.95 -7.87 -40.70
C GLY A 651 -27.20 -7.05 -40.47
N THR A 652 -27.15 -5.74 -40.70
CA THR A 652 -28.27 -4.81 -40.53
C THR A 652 -28.95 -4.55 -41.85
N VAL A 653 -30.29 -4.67 -41.90
CA VAL A 653 -31.08 -4.44 -43.09
C VAL A 653 -31.07 -2.94 -43.44
N GLU A 654 -30.56 -2.59 -44.63
CA GLU A 654 -30.55 -1.21 -45.13
C GLU A 654 -31.72 -0.92 -46.07
N ASP A 655 -32.12 -1.91 -46.87
CA ASP A 655 -33.24 -1.74 -47.79
C ASP A 655 -33.95 -3.08 -48.05
N ILE A 656 -35.27 -3.02 -48.25
CA ILE A 656 -36.14 -4.19 -48.50
C ILE A 656 -36.71 -4.10 -49.91
N GLY A 657 -36.07 -4.74 -50.88
CA GLY A 657 -36.54 -4.83 -52.26
C GLY A 657 -37.59 -5.91 -52.44
N SER A 658 -38.21 -5.97 -53.63
CA SER A 658 -39.30 -6.90 -53.94
C SER A 658 -38.90 -8.41 -54.02
N LYS A 659 -37.62 -8.75 -54.22
CA LYS A 659 -37.07 -10.11 -54.30
C LYS A 659 -35.78 -10.32 -53.51
N GLN A 660 -35.14 -9.29 -53.00
CA GLN A 660 -33.86 -9.32 -52.33
C GLN A 660 -33.81 -8.25 -51.22
N LEU A 661 -33.02 -8.54 -50.18
CA LEU A 661 -32.67 -7.62 -49.12
C LEU A 661 -31.30 -7.02 -49.38
N THR A 662 -31.13 -5.75 -49.07
CA THR A 662 -29.83 -5.12 -48.96
C THR A 662 -29.45 -5.07 -47.50
N VAL A 663 -28.35 -5.74 -47.14
CA VAL A 663 -27.90 -5.94 -45.75
C VAL A 663 -26.47 -5.46 -45.63
N SER A 664 -26.21 -4.63 -44.63
CA SER A 664 -24.86 -4.19 -44.28
C SER A 664 -24.23 -5.22 -43.31
N VAL A 665 -23.15 -5.86 -43.74
CA VAL A 665 -22.40 -6.84 -42.94
C VAL A 665 -20.98 -6.33 -42.80
N ARG A 666 -20.58 -5.99 -41.55
CA ARG A 666 -19.25 -5.45 -41.23
C ARG A 666 -18.84 -4.24 -42.08
N GLY A 667 -19.79 -3.37 -42.36
CA GLY A 667 -19.53 -2.15 -43.16
C GLY A 667 -19.51 -2.35 -44.66
N MET A 668 -19.84 -3.56 -45.18
CA MET A 668 -20.02 -3.84 -46.58
C MET A 668 -21.49 -4.10 -46.90
N THR A 669 -22.05 -3.44 -47.86
CA THR A 669 -23.44 -3.59 -48.30
C THR A 669 -23.56 -4.75 -49.29
N VAL A 670 -24.34 -5.77 -48.96
CA VAL A 670 -24.51 -6.99 -49.77
C VAL A 670 -26.00 -7.23 -50.07
N ARG A 671 -26.31 -7.61 -51.31
CA ARG A 671 -27.67 -8.00 -51.71
C ARG A 671 -27.85 -9.51 -51.53
N VAL A 672 -28.81 -9.90 -50.68
CA VAL A 672 -29.09 -11.29 -50.34
C VAL A 672 -30.54 -11.66 -50.66
N LYS A 673 -30.78 -12.93 -51.09
CA LYS A 673 -32.14 -13.39 -51.32
C LYS A 673 -32.83 -13.70 -50.00
N PHE A 674 -34.14 -13.53 -49.93
CA PHE A 674 -34.94 -13.81 -48.72
C PHE A 674 -34.72 -15.20 -48.11
N LYS A 675 -34.47 -16.22 -48.91
CA LYS A 675 -34.19 -17.61 -48.47
C LYS A 675 -32.85 -17.77 -47.76
N ASP A 676 -31.93 -16.84 -47.96
CA ASP A 676 -30.56 -16.89 -47.46
C ASP A 676 -30.39 -16.07 -46.16
N VAL A 677 -31.53 -15.70 -45.54
CA VAL A 677 -31.55 -14.90 -44.33
C VAL A 677 -32.39 -15.61 -43.26
N SER A 678 -31.90 -15.66 -42.03
CA SER A 678 -32.53 -16.28 -40.86
C SER A 678 -32.48 -15.38 -39.63
N ALA A 679 -33.26 -15.74 -38.63
CA ALA A 679 -33.24 -15.01 -37.35
C ALA A 679 -31.87 -15.22 -36.63
N PRO A 680 -31.22 -14.13 -36.15
CA PRO A 680 -29.97 -14.25 -35.41
C PRO A 680 -30.24 -14.79 -34.00
N TYR A 681 -29.32 -15.61 -33.46
CA TYR A 681 -29.40 -16.03 -32.06
C TYR A 681 -29.02 -14.87 -31.13
N LEU A 682 -29.58 -14.85 -29.93
CA LEU A 682 -29.34 -13.82 -28.89
C LEU A 682 -27.85 -13.64 -28.55
N ASP A 683 -27.06 -14.70 -28.63
CA ASP A 683 -25.63 -14.67 -28.34
C ASP A 683 -24.80 -14.04 -29.52
N GLU A 684 -25.31 -14.12 -30.72
CA GLU A 684 -24.71 -13.51 -31.91
C GLU A 684 -24.99 -12.00 -31.94
N LEU A 685 -26.18 -11.59 -31.56
CA LEU A 685 -26.56 -10.18 -31.38
C LEU A 685 -25.70 -9.52 -30.28
N LYS A 686 -25.46 -10.21 -29.18
CA LYS A 686 -24.58 -9.74 -28.09
C LYS A 686 -23.12 -9.67 -28.50
N LYS A 687 -22.63 -10.61 -29.29
CA LYS A 687 -21.26 -10.61 -29.81
C LYS A 687 -21.03 -9.44 -30.78
N GLU A 688 -22.00 -9.13 -31.61
CA GLU A 688 -21.90 -8.03 -32.58
C GLU A 688 -22.03 -6.67 -31.89
N GLN A 689 -22.95 -6.52 -30.95
CA GLN A 689 -23.03 -5.33 -30.08
C GLN A 689 -21.77 -5.12 -29.23
N GLN A 690 -21.11 -6.21 -28.78
CA GLN A 690 -19.82 -6.11 -28.11
C GLN A 690 -18.68 -5.81 -29.09
N ALA A 691 -18.75 -6.31 -30.33
CA ALA A 691 -17.80 -5.98 -31.37
C ALA A 691 -17.94 -4.53 -31.84
N GLU A 692 -19.18 -4.03 -31.98
CA GLU A 692 -19.47 -2.62 -32.27
C GLU A 692 -19.08 -1.69 -31.10
N LYS A 693 -19.37 -2.07 -29.86
CA LYS A 693 -18.89 -1.34 -28.67
C LYS A 693 -17.37 -1.40 -28.52
N LYS A 694 -16.73 -2.51 -28.87
CA LYS A 694 -15.26 -2.63 -28.93
C LYS A 694 -14.69 -1.84 -30.10
N ALA A 695 -15.36 -1.80 -31.23
CA ALA A 695 -14.95 -0.98 -32.38
C ALA A 695 -15.16 0.52 -32.09
N ALA A 696 -16.28 0.89 -31.45
CA ALA A 696 -16.53 2.25 -30.99
C ALA A 696 -15.59 2.65 -29.82
N ALA A 697 -15.30 1.76 -28.88
CA ALA A 697 -14.31 1.99 -27.82
C ALA A 697 -12.86 1.93 -28.36
N ALA A 698 -12.60 1.14 -29.41
CA ALA A 698 -11.30 1.12 -30.09
C ALA A 698 -11.08 2.36 -30.96
N SER A 699 -12.15 3.06 -31.35
CA SER A 699 -12.04 4.39 -32.02
C SER A 699 -11.81 5.53 -31.00
N SER A 700 -12.12 5.32 -29.71
CA SER A 700 -11.90 6.30 -28.64
C SER A 700 -10.64 6.06 -27.78
N TYR A 701 -9.97 4.90 -27.92
CA TYR A 701 -8.73 4.60 -27.17
C TYR A 701 -7.82 3.70 -28.01
N ARG A 702 -7.02 4.32 -28.88
CA ARG A 702 -5.77 3.72 -29.34
C ARG A 702 -4.65 4.30 -28.47
N PRO A 703 -3.91 3.49 -27.71
CA PRO A 703 -2.62 3.92 -27.22
C PRO A 703 -1.74 4.14 -28.45
N ILE A 704 -1.32 5.38 -28.65
CA ILE A 704 -0.40 5.75 -29.70
C ILE A 704 0.89 4.97 -29.43
N ARG A 705 1.18 4.00 -30.28
CA ARG A 705 2.51 3.40 -30.35
C ARG A 705 3.45 4.52 -30.80
N THR A 706 4.35 4.94 -29.94
CA THR A 706 5.34 6.01 -30.12
C THR A 706 6.37 5.76 -31.23
N SER A 707 6.18 4.78 -32.09
CA SER A 707 7.15 4.41 -33.15
C SER A 707 6.86 5.01 -34.54
N SER A 708 5.89 5.94 -34.71
CA SER A 708 5.58 6.52 -36.03
C SER A 708 5.16 8.01 -36.02
N VAL A 709 5.40 8.76 -34.95
CA VAL A 709 5.13 10.20 -34.96
C VAL A 709 6.35 10.89 -35.58
N THR A 710 6.17 11.44 -36.78
CA THR A 710 7.19 12.27 -37.44
C THR A 710 7.12 13.69 -36.91
N THR A 711 8.27 14.34 -36.77
CA THR A 711 8.35 15.76 -36.38
C THR A 711 8.21 16.71 -37.58
N GLU A 712 7.96 16.17 -38.78
CA GLU A 712 7.85 16.91 -40.02
C GLU A 712 6.67 16.42 -40.84
N LEU A 713 5.85 17.32 -41.34
CA LEU A 713 4.74 17.07 -42.26
C LEU A 713 4.98 17.77 -43.62
N ASN A 714 4.99 17.01 -44.71
CA ASN A 714 5.15 17.57 -46.06
C ASN A 714 3.79 17.64 -46.79
N ILE A 715 3.36 18.88 -47.14
CA ILE A 715 2.11 19.18 -47.84
C ILE A 715 2.36 19.91 -49.19
N ILE A 716 3.56 19.80 -49.75
CA ILE A 716 3.90 20.41 -51.04
C ILE A 716 3.00 19.80 -52.12
N GLY A 717 2.44 20.66 -52.95
CA GLY A 717 1.60 20.27 -54.10
C GLY A 717 0.14 19.99 -53.78
N LYS A 718 -0.29 20.11 -52.52
CA LYS A 718 -1.68 19.95 -52.09
C LYS A 718 -2.41 21.29 -52.11
N THR A 719 -3.73 21.23 -52.32
CA THR A 719 -4.60 22.38 -52.05
C THR A 719 -4.84 22.52 -50.54
N PHE A 720 -5.27 23.70 -50.08
CA PHE A 720 -5.52 23.93 -48.65
C PHE A 720 -6.60 22.97 -48.09
N SER A 721 -7.65 22.72 -48.88
CA SER A 721 -8.73 21.79 -48.48
C SER A 721 -8.25 20.33 -48.33
N GLU A 722 -7.23 19.92 -49.06
CA GLU A 722 -6.63 18.59 -48.95
C GLU A 722 -5.59 18.51 -47.82
N ALA A 723 -4.87 19.63 -47.60
CA ALA A 723 -3.81 19.70 -46.58
C ALA A 723 -4.37 19.88 -45.16
N LEU A 724 -5.48 20.57 -44.98
CA LEU A 724 -6.03 20.94 -43.67
C LEU A 724 -6.29 19.73 -42.75
N PRO A 725 -6.94 18.64 -43.19
CA PRO A 725 -7.17 17.49 -42.32
C PRO A 725 -5.88 16.74 -41.90
N GLU A 726 -4.84 16.83 -42.75
CA GLU A 726 -3.53 16.23 -42.42
C GLU A 726 -2.76 17.11 -41.42
N VAL A 727 -2.85 18.44 -41.58
CA VAL A 727 -2.22 19.40 -40.68
C VAL A 727 -2.88 19.30 -39.27
N GLU A 728 -4.21 19.30 -39.21
CA GLU A 728 -4.93 19.10 -37.92
C GLU A 728 -4.50 17.84 -37.24
N ARG A 729 -4.56 16.70 -37.92
CA ARG A 729 -4.17 15.41 -37.34
C ARG A 729 -2.69 15.36 -36.91
N PHE A 730 -1.80 15.99 -37.70
CA PHE A 730 -0.36 16.06 -37.37
C PHE A 730 -0.10 16.91 -36.14
N LEU A 731 -0.76 18.09 -36.02
CA LEU A 731 -0.64 18.97 -34.86
C LEU A 731 -1.18 18.28 -33.57
N ASP A 732 -2.33 17.61 -33.65
CA ASP A 732 -2.89 16.86 -32.57
C ASP A 732 -1.96 15.71 -32.10
N GLN A 733 -1.37 14.97 -33.04
CA GLN A 733 -0.43 13.91 -32.76
C GLN A 733 0.88 14.44 -32.13
N ALA A 734 1.37 15.57 -32.63
CA ALA A 734 2.59 16.20 -32.13
C ALA A 734 2.37 16.78 -30.72
N LEU A 735 1.23 17.40 -30.47
CA LEU A 735 0.83 17.92 -29.16
C LEU A 735 0.69 16.78 -28.15
N ALA A 736 0.00 15.69 -28.51
CA ALA A 736 -0.19 14.51 -27.68
C ALA A 736 1.14 13.78 -27.37
N ALA A 737 2.12 13.84 -28.29
CA ALA A 737 3.45 13.24 -28.12
C ALA A 737 4.46 14.18 -27.44
N GLY A 738 4.08 15.45 -27.18
CA GLY A 738 4.96 16.44 -26.52
C GLY A 738 6.09 16.97 -27.41
N PHE A 739 5.99 16.85 -28.74
CA PHE A 739 6.99 17.40 -29.66
C PHE A 739 6.77 18.90 -29.91
N SER A 740 7.78 19.72 -29.63
CA SER A 740 7.79 21.15 -29.91
C SER A 740 9.23 21.62 -30.11
N PRO A 741 9.62 22.28 -31.21
CA PRO A 741 8.78 22.61 -32.35
C PRO A 741 8.58 21.46 -33.35
N VAL A 742 7.54 21.54 -34.19
CA VAL A 742 7.31 20.66 -35.35
C VAL A 742 7.32 21.44 -36.65
N LYS A 743 7.63 20.78 -37.79
CA LYS A 743 7.81 21.40 -39.09
C LYS A 743 6.63 21.08 -40.04
N ILE A 744 6.09 22.12 -40.68
CA ILE A 744 5.14 21.96 -41.75
C ILE A 744 5.80 22.48 -43.03
N ILE A 745 6.02 21.58 -43.98
CA ILE A 745 6.71 21.87 -45.27
C ILE A 745 5.62 22.11 -46.35
N HIS A 746 5.38 23.35 -46.65
CA HIS A 746 4.35 23.78 -47.63
C HIS A 746 4.93 24.27 -48.98
N GLY A 747 6.26 24.40 -49.09
CA GLY A 747 6.95 24.83 -50.29
C GLY A 747 6.95 26.35 -50.47
N LYS A 748 7.82 26.81 -51.40
CA LYS A 748 8.04 28.25 -51.67
C LYS A 748 7.04 28.86 -52.66
N GLY A 749 6.29 28.10 -53.42
CA GLY A 749 5.33 28.47 -54.50
C GLY A 749 4.79 29.91 -54.49
N SER A 750 3.53 30.14 -54.84
CA SER A 750 2.87 31.44 -54.79
C SER A 750 2.64 32.01 -53.38
N GLY A 751 2.96 31.21 -52.35
CA GLY A 751 2.72 31.53 -50.94
C GLY A 751 1.24 31.47 -50.51
N ALA A 752 0.33 31.02 -51.35
CA ALA A 752 -1.09 30.92 -51.04
C ALA A 752 -1.35 29.89 -49.93
N LEU A 753 -0.76 28.69 -50.08
CA LEU A 753 -0.90 27.63 -49.07
C LEU A 753 -0.31 28.03 -47.70
N ARG A 754 0.88 28.68 -47.72
CA ARG A 754 1.49 29.23 -46.50
C ARG A 754 0.58 30.22 -45.78
N ARG A 755 0.00 31.21 -46.52
CA ARG A 755 -0.92 32.20 -45.87
C ARG A 755 -2.13 31.55 -45.25
N GLN A 756 -2.69 30.54 -45.90
CA GLN A 756 -3.88 29.84 -45.39
C GLN A 756 -3.55 28.96 -44.18
N ILE A 757 -2.37 28.30 -44.19
CA ILE A 757 -1.88 27.56 -43.02
C ILE A 757 -1.57 28.48 -41.83
N HIS A 758 -0.95 29.65 -42.08
CA HIS A 758 -0.69 30.63 -41.03
C HIS A 758 -2.00 31.16 -40.42
N ALA A 759 -3.00 31.52 -41.25
CA ALA A 759 -4.31 31.94 -40.78
C ALA A 759 -5.02 30.84 -39.95
N PHE A 760 -4.86 29.56 -40.33
CA PHE A 760 -5.37 28.45 -39.57
C PHE A 760 -4.65 28.30 -38.23
N LEU A 761 -3.31 28.47 -38.19
CA LEU A 761 -2.51 28.38 -36.94
C LEU A 761 -2.84 29.52 -35.96
N ASP A 762 -3.21 30.70 -36.45
CA ASP A 762 -3.65 31.84 -35.62
C ASP A 762 -4.93 31.55 -34.84
N ASP A 763 -5.81 30.70 -35.38
CA ASP A 763 -7.08 30.31 -34.77
C ASP A 763 -6.94 29.12 -33.79
N GLN A 764 -5.75 28.53 -33.66
CA GLN A 764 -5.54 27.37 -32.78
C GLN A 764 -5.08 27.78 -31.37
N PRO A 765 -5.87 27.56 -30.33
CA PRO A 765 -5.55 28.00 -28.95
C PRO A 765 -4.34 27.28 -28.31
N PHE A 766 -3.91 26.14 -28.87
CA PHE A 766 -2.78 25.36 -28.35
C PHE A 766 -1.44 25.74 -29.04
N VAL A 767 -1.45 26.58 -30.10
CA VAL A 767 -0.25 27.08 -30.77
C VAL A 767 0.24 28.35 -30.09
N LYS A 768 1.41 28.29 -29.44
CA LYS A 768 1.99 29.44 -28.74
C LYS A 768 2.65 30.42 -29.68
N LYS A 769 3.30 29.91 -30.74
CA LYS A 769 4.08 30.69 -31.69
C LYS A 769 4.34 29.82 -32.91
N TYR A 770 4.40 30.45 -34.09
CA TYR A 770 4.96 29.86 -35.28
C TYR A 770 5.91 30.85 -35.97
N GLN A 771 6.86 30.33 -36.71
CA GLN A 771 7.81 31.13 -37.49
C GLN A 771 8.32 30.38 -38.73
N LEU A 772 8.84 31.08 -39.72
CA LEU A 772 9.51 30.46 -40.86
C LEU A 772 10.86 29.87 -40.42
N ASP A 773 11.24 28.75 -41.03
CA ASP A 773 12.52 28.10 -40.73
C ASP A 773 13.70 28.91 -41.31
N ASP A 774 14.89 28.69 -40.80
CA ASP A 774 16.10 29.34 -41.31
C ASP A 774 16.42 28.90 -42.74
N VAL A 775 17.28 29.66 -43.43
CA VAL A 775 17.62 29.42 -44.85
C VAL A 775 18.18 28.01 -45.08
N GLU A 776 18.95 27.48 -44.12
CA GLU A 776 19.48 26.12 -44.15
C GLU A 776 18.42 25.05 -43.87
N GLY A 777 17.33 25.35 -43.14
CA GLY A 777 16.24 24.44 -42.77
C GLY A 777 15.04 24.44 -43.78
N GLY A 778 15.09 25.18 -44.88
CA GLY A 778 14.05 25.26 -45.91
C GLY A 778 13.49 26.66 -46.12
N GLY A 779 13.79 27.64 -45.28
CA GLY A 779 13.46 29.05 -45.39
C GLY A 779 11.96 29.30 -45.49
N ALA A 780 11.54 30.21 -46.41
CA ALA A 780 10.14 30.59 -46.61
C ALA A 780 9.20 29.46 -47.08
N GLY A 781 9.69 28.23 -47.29
CA GLY A 781 8.90 27.06 -47.68
C GLY A 781 8.52 26.14 -46.50
N VAL A 782 8.96 26.45 -45.28
CA VAL A 782 8.75 25.65 -44.08
C VAL A 782 8.31 26.54 -42.92
N THR A 783 7.32 26.11 -42.17
CA THR A 783 6.83 26.77 -40.96
C THR A 783 7.10 25.87 -39.73
N LEU A 784 7.79 26.42 -38.74
CA LEU A 784 7.97 25.83 -37.43
C LEU A 784 6.83 26.21 -36.50
N VAL A 785 6.19 25.25 -35.88
CA VAL A 785 5.06 25.46 -34.96
C VAL A 785 5.49 25.05 -33.55
N TYR A 786 5.25 25.91 -32.58
CA TYR A 786 5.56 25.73 -31.17
C TYR A 786 4.28 25.64 -30.34
N PHE A 787 4.20 24.60 -29.46
CA PHE A 787 3.07 24.34 -28.57
C PHE A 787 3.32 24.80 -27.16
#